data_0d912f27cdc7d0bb5c2a906c90ed8ccf
#
_entry.id   0d912f27cdc7d0bb5c2a906c90ed8ccf
#
_cell.length_a   1.000
_cell.length_b   1.000
_cell.length_c   1.000
_cell.angle_alpha   90.00
_cell.angle_beta   90.00
_cell.angle_gamma   90.00
#
_symmetry.space_group_name_H-M   'P 1'
#
loop_
_entity.id
_entity.type
_entity.pdbx_description
1 polymer ?
#
loop_
_entity_poly.entity_id
_entity_poly.type
_entity_poly.pdbx_seq_one_letter_code
_entity_poly.pdbx_strand_id
1 'polypeptide(L)'
;MRTMRAGFMLVFALVSVGSSFGVLAPADPHGGSNPVKLGAVDSIIEQAVADGNIPGAVLLVGHDGKVVYRKAYGERSLEPRRERMTVDTIFDMASLTKVIATTTAVMQLVEQGKIRLNDPVAKYLPEFAQNGKQDITVRQLLTHYSGLAPDLDLATPWEGKQTAYQLAFVEPPETTPGSGWVYSDINFIVLGALVEKVSGETLDAYAEKHIFAPLKMTHTRFLPPASWRAKIAPTQYDENEHMLRGVVHDPTSRRMGGVAGHAGLFSTADDLGKFAQALLKGGDGILSPLMVEKMTQPEQPPNAPVERGFGWDIDSPFSSNRGDLFPVGSFGHTGFTGTSIWIDPTTETYVILLTNAVHPRGKGNAIGLRTKVATEVAAALNLSVSEKDELRWKSLTGYNDARSAERRMSARNGTVKTGIDVLEEHGFDVLKAASGKTRVGLVTNQTGVDSEGRRTIDVLKNDPGAQATGVELDAIFSPEHGVTGTLDTTDINNSKDAATGVPVYSVYGASDAARHPSEDVLKNLDAIVFDIQDAGARFYTYETTLGYFLEASAKAGIEMVVLDRPDPVTGSFVQGPTSDAGRESFTNYWIVPVRHGMTIGELAKMFNTERNINAKLTVVPMEGWERGDWFDSTGLEWVNPSPNLRSVTEAALYPGVALIEGTNVSVGRGTDTPFELVGAPWIKSRELAAYLNGRGIAAARFVPTTFTPTSSVYSGQECHGVNLVLTDRNGLDAPELGIELAGALHKLYASDFKIEKMSQILANQSVFDALVAGEDPRRIAQDWQPDLEKFEKVRDNYLIYK
;
A
#
# COMPACT_ATOMS: atom_id res chain seq x y z
N MET A 1 -83.37 25.24 -19.55
CA MET A 1 -84.37 25.26 -18.49
C MET A 1 -83.85 24.54 -17.30
N ARG A 2 -83.52 25.32 -16.33
CA ARG A 2 -83.90 25.31 -14.88
C ARG A 2 -83.77 23.92 -14.23
N THR A 3 -82.84 23.84 -13.33
CA THR A 3 -82.75 23.99 -11.86
C THR A 3 -82.99 22.61 -11.21
N MET A 4 -82.29 22.11 -10.22
CA MET A 4 -82.10 22.70 -8.89
C MET A 4 -80.97 21.95 -8.13
N ARG A 5 -80.36 22.66 -7.28
CA ARG A 5 -79.35 22.25 -6.24
C ARG A 5 -80.02 21.46 -5.13
N ALA A 6 -79.28 20.49 -4.59
CA ALA A 6 -79.39 20.13 -3.19
C ALA A 6 -77.96 19.90 -2.67
N GLY A 7 -77.57 20.76 -1.71
CA GLY A 7 -76.24 20.65 -1.03
C GLY A 7 -76.32 19.63 0.10
N PHE A 8 -75.13 18.95 0.29
CA PHE A 8 -74.87 18.23 1.51
C PHE A 8 -73.61 18.88 2.16
N MET A 9 -73.84 19.41 3.32
CA MET A 9 -72.85 20.03 4.17
C MET A 9 -72.19 18.89 4.95
N LEU A 10 -70.87 18.61 4.64
CA LEU A 10 -70.03 17.73 5.46
C LEU A 10 -69.13 18.62 6.31
N VAL A 11 -69.31 18.53 7.61
CA VAL A 11 -68.46 19.13 8.62
C VAL A 11 -67.20 18.36 8.69
N PHE A 12 -66.08 18.95 8.26
CA PHE A 12 -64.73 18.43 8.53
C PHE A 12 -64.22 19.03 9.83
N ALA A 13 -64.09 18.19 10.85
CA ALA A 13 -63.32 18.55 12.04
C ALA A 13 -61.84 18.56 11.68
N LEU A 14 -61.19 19.72 11.70
CA LEU A 14 -59.71 19.82 11.61
C LEU A 14 -59.11 19.38 12.95
N VAL A 15 -58.52 18.20 12.93
CA VAL A 15 -57.52 17.82 13.97
C VAL A 15 -56.20 18.41 13.50
N SER A 16 -55.77 19.48 14.13
CA SER A 16 -54.41 20.04 13.95
C SER A 16 -53.39 19.14 14.68
N VAL A 17 -52.72 18.26 13.91
CA VAL A 17 -51.48 17.61 14.34
C VAL A 17 -50.39 18.63 14.15
N GLY A 18 -49.95 19.25 15.22
CA GLY A 18 -48.78 20.11 15.26
C GLY A 18 -47.50 19.28 15.01
N SER A 19 -47.04 19.25 13.77
CA SER A 19 -45.69 18.79 13.47
C SER A 19 -44.71 19.85 13.93
N SER A 20 -44.11 19.64 15.10
CA SER A 20 -42.93 20.38 15.55
C SER A 20 -41.76 19.95 14.66
N PHE A 21 -41.48 20.68 13.62
CA PHE A 21 -40.18 20.64 12.97
C PHE A 21 -39.17 21.22 13.99
N GLY A 22 -38.49 20.33 14.72
CA GLY A 22 -37.29 20.70 15.44
C GLY A 22 -36.27 21.16 14.41
N VAL A 23 -35.96 22.44 14.46
CA VAL A 23 -34.79 23.01 13.80
C VAL A 23 -33.58 22.28 14.40
N LEU A 24 -32.95 21.37 13.67
CA LEU A 24 -31.66 20.83 14.01
C LEU A 24 -30.72 22.05 14.13
N ALA A 25 -30.26 22.31 15.33
CA ALA A 25 -29.17 23.27 15.54
C ALA A 25 -27.96 22.78 14.72
N PRO A 26 -27.15 23.69 14.12
CA PRO A 26 -25.95 23.29 13.44
C PRO A 26 -25.09 22.49 14.42
N ALA A 27 -24.57 21.34 13.97
CA ALA A 27 -23.65 20.52 14.74
C ALA A 27 -22.47 21.39 15.18
N ASP A 28 -22.17 21.37 16.48
CA ASP A 28 -21.02 22.05 17.04
C ASP A 28 -19.76 21.42 16.40
N PRO A 29 -18.91 22.17 15.68
CA PRO A 29 -17.73 21.62 15.04
C PRO A 29 -16.67 21.11 16.04
N HIS A 30 -16.91 21.30 17.32
CA HIS A 30 -16.08 20.78 18.41
C HIS A 30 -16.92 19.83 19.28
N GLY A 31 -17.05 18.57 18.84
CA GLY A 31 -17.86 17.53 19.48
C GLY A 31 -17.61 17.43 20.96
N GLY A 32 -18.46 18.10 21.76
CA GLY A 32 -18.48 17.98 23.20
C GLY A 32 -18.90 16.56 23.59
N SER A 33 -18.07 15.84 24.36
CA SER A 33 -18.39 14.52 24.88
C SER A 33 -19.72 14.53 25.62
N ASN A 34 -20.69 13.70 25.18
CA ASN A 34 -21.96 13.53 25.89
C ASN A 34 -21.75 12.51 27.02
N PRO A 35 -21.84 12.90 28.31
CA PRO A 35 -21.58 12.02 29.46
C PRO A 35 -22.45 10.75 29.46
N VAL A 36 -23.62 10.80 28.83
CA VAL A 36 -24.58 9.69 28.76
C VAL A 36 -24.08 8.59 27.81
N LYS A 37 -23.32 8.94 26.78
CA LYS A 37 -22.79 7.97 25.79
C LYS A 37 -21.59 7.17 26.34
N LEU A 38 -20.74 7.73 27.18
CA LEU A 38 -19.60 7.02 27.80
C LEU A 38 -20.03 6.03 28.89
N GLY A 39 -21.27 6.07 29.35
CA GLY A 39 -21.83 5.12 30.31
C GLY A 39 -21.90 3.68 29.79
N ALA A 40 -21.94 3.46 28.47
CA ALA A 40 -21.92 2.12 27.90
C ALA A 40 -20.56 1.42 28.11
N VAL A 41 -19.46 2.16 28.11
CA VAL A 41 -18.12 1.65 28.42
C VAL A 41 -18.03 1.07 29.83
N ASP A 42 -18.77 1.68 30.78
CA ASP A 42 -18.87 1.18 32.17
C ASP A 42 -19.37 -0.25 32.21
N SER A 43 -20.48 -0.52 31.51
CA SER A 43 -21.12 -1.83 31.47
C SER A 43 -20.20 -2.88 30.86
N ILE A 44 -19.41 -2.50 29.84
CA ILE A 44 -18.44 -3.43 29.18
C ILE A 44 -17.34 -3.84 30.15
N ILE A 45 -16.77 -2.88 30.92
CA ILE A 45 -15.68 -3.16 31.84
C ILE A 45 -16.21 -3.87 33.10
N GLU A 46 -17.35 -3.44 33.64
CA GLU A 46 -17.98 -4.07 34.82
C GLU A 46 -18.38 -5.52 34.52
N GLN A 47 -18.86 -5.81 33.28
CA GLN A 47 -19.15 -7.20 32.88
C GLN A 47 -17.87 -8.03 32.81
N ALA A 48 -16.76 -7.49 32.26
CA ALA A 48 -15.49 -8.21 32.23
C ALA A 48 -14.93 -8.52 33.62
N VAL A 49 -15.16 -7.64 34.58
CA VAL A 49 -14.85 -7.88 36.00
C VAL A 49 -15.76 -8.95 36.59
N ALA A 50 -17.07 -8.90 36.32
CA ALA A 50 -18.05 -9.85 36.82
C ALA A 50 -17.79 -11.25 36.26
N ASP A 51 -17.39 -11.37 35.00
CA ASP A 51 -17.03 -12.63 34.33
C ASP A 51 -15.69 -13.21 34.80
N GLY A 52 -14.93 -12.45 35.61
CA GLY A 52 -13.61 -12.86 36.09
C GLY A 52 -12.50 -12.80 35.02
N ASN A 53 -12.74 -12.12 33.90
CA ASN A 53 -11.75 -11.93 32.85
C ASN A 53 -10.60 -11.01 33.27
N ILE A 54 -10.91 -10.05 34.15
CA ILE A 54 -9.93 -9.14 34.78
C ILE A 54 -10.32 -8.90 36.24
N PRO A 55 -9.37 -8.66 37.16
CA PRO A 55 -9.71 -8.31 38.56
C PRO A 55 -10.28 -6.89 38.66
N GLY A 56 -9.81 -5.98 37.85
CA GLY A 56 -10.23 -4.59 37.78
C GLY A 56 -9.42 -3.83 36.72
N ALA A 57 -9.77 -2.57 36.50
CA ALA A 57 -9.12 -1.73 35.49
C ALA A 57 -9.16 -0.25 35.87
N VAL A 58 -8.26 0.51 35.23
CA VAL A 58 -8.36 1.98 35.11
C VAL A 58 -8.48 2.32 33.65
N LEU A 59 -9.54 3.03 33.27
CA LEU A 59 -9.71 3.61 31.95
C LEU A 59 -9.49 5.11 32.00
N LEU A 60 -8.68 5.62 31.07
CA LEU A 60 -8.50 7.04 30.83
C LEU A 60 -8.61 7.29 29.31
N VAL A 61 -9.46 8.24 28.93
CA VAL A 61 -9.66 8.68 27.55
C VAL A 61 -9.35 10.16 27.45
N GLY A 62 -8.51 10.52 26.49
CA GLY A 62 -8.26 11.89 26.10
C GLY A 62 -8.81 12.19 24.71
N HIS A 63 -9.30 13.40 24.52
CA HIS A 63 -9.82 13.91 23.25
C HIS A 63 -9.68 15.44 23.23
N ASP A 64 -9.27 15.99 22.08
CA ASP A 64 -9.06 17.44 21.88
C ASP A 64 -8.20 18.09 23.00
N GLY A 65 -7.11 17.42 23.34
CA GLY A 65 -6.18 17.95 24.35
C GLY A 65 -6.67 17.87 25.79
N LYS A 66 -7.80 17.21 26.08
CA LYS A 66 -8.42 17.11 27.40
C LYS A 66 -8.67 15.66 27.79
N VAL A 67 -8.55 15.36 29.08
CA VAL A 67 -9.06 14.09 29.62
C VAL A 67 -10.58 14.19 29.72
N VAL A 68 -11.28 13.41 28.89
CA VAL A 68 -12.75 13.38 28.80
C VAL A 68 -13.37 12.27 29.62
N TYR A 69 -12.58 11.26 29.97
CA TYR A 69 -13.04 10.16 30.85
C TYR A 69 -11.90 9.61 31.70
N ARG A 70 -12.19 9.28 32.98
CA ARG A 70 -11.22 8.74 33.93
C ARG A 70 -11.96 7.99 35.04
N LYS A 71 -11.85 6.64 35.09
CA LYS A 71 -12.56 5.83 36.08
C LYS A 71 -11.80 4.56 36.44
N ALA A 72 -11.97 4.10 37.68
CA ALA A 72 -11.46 2.83 38.16
C ALA A 72 -12.59 1.83 38.39
N TYR A 73 -12.36 0.56 38.11
CA TYR A 73 -13.33 -0.53 38.21
C TYR A 73 -12.75 -1.71 38.97
N GLY A 74 -13.57 -2.44 39.68
CA GLY A 74 -13.24 -3.69 40.37
C GLY A 74 -12.15 -3.55 41.41
N GLU A 75 -11.31 -4.57 41.49
CA GLU A 75 -10.29 -4.72 42.54
C GLU A 75 -8.88 -4.60 41.93
N ARG A 76 -7.98 -3.91 42.65
CA ARG A 76 -6.55 -3.86 42.37
C ARG A 76 -5.87 -5.18 42.75
N SER A 77 -6.35 -5.84 43.80
CA SER A 77 -5.84 -7.11 44.30
C SER A 77 -7.01 -7.99 44.73
N LEU A 78 -6.96 -9.26 44.35
CA LEU A 78 -7.85 -10.31 44.80
C LEU A 78 -7.19 -11.13 45.90
N GLU A 79 -5.89 -11.38 45.78
CA GLU A 79 -5.06 -12.17 46.72
C GLU A 79 -3.77 -11.39 47.08
N PRO A 80 -3.22 -11.56 48.28
CA PRO A 80 -3.76 -12.37 49.39
C PRO A 80 -4.94 -11.73 50.10
N ARG A 81 -5.29 -10.48 49.78
CA ARG A 81 -6.49 -9.79 50.28
C ARG A 81 -7.08 -8.87 49.17
N ARG A 82 -8.38 -8.69 49.25
CA ARG A 82 -9.07 -7.79 48.31
C ARG A 82 -8.74 -6.32 48.60
N GLU A 83 -8.35 -5.59 47.52
CA GLU A 83 -8.09 -4.17 47.60
C GLU A 83 -8.78 -3.50 46.39
N ARG A 84 -9.58 -2.45 46.63
CA ARG A 84 -10.25 -1.72 45.57
C ARG A 84 -9.28 -1.08 44.61
N MET A 85 -9.62 -1.10 43.32
CA MET A 85 -8.94 -0.34 42.28
C MET A 85 -9.13 1.16 42.53
N THR A 86 -8.11 1.97 42.35
CA THR A 86 -8.14 3.41 42.40
C THR A 86 -7.53 4.02 41.15
N VAL A 87 -7.95 5.20 40.74
CA VAL A 87 -7.48 5.86 39.51
C VAL A 87 -5.97 6.18 39.52
N ASP A 88 -5.36 6.26 40.71
CA ASP A 88 -3.93 6.46 40.92
C ASP A 88 -3.16 5.13 41.11
N THR A 89 -3.80 4.00 40.80
CA THR A 89 -3.13 2.69 40.84
C THR A 89 -1.97 2.64 39.84
N ILE A 90 -0.86 2.13 40.29
CA ILE A 90 0.36 1.95 39.48
C ILE A 90 0.37 0.53 38.97
N PHE A 91 0.66 0.35 37.69
CA PHE A 91 0.67 -0.96 37.00
C PHE A 91 2.06 -1.27 36.48
N ASP A 92 2.37 -2.55 36.42
CA ASP A 92 3.48 -3.07 35.62
C ASP A 92 3.10 -2.96 34.13
N MET A 93 3.85 -2.17 33.40
CA MET A 93 3.59 -1.83 32.00
C MET A 93 3.89 -2.97 31.04
N ALA A 94 4.66 -3.98 31.46
CA ALA A 94 5.14 -5.04 30.57
C ALA A 94 5.72 -4.44 29.26
N SER A 95 5.26 -4.92 28.12
CA SER A 95 5.78 -4.49 26.81
C SER A 95 5.50 -3.02 26.44
N LEU A 96 4.64 -2.29 27.13
CA LEU A 96 4.55 -0.84 26.95
C LEU A 96 5.89 -0.13 27.26
N THR A 97 6.78 -0.79 28.03
CA THR A 97 8.17 -0.35 28.24
C THR A 97 8.88 -0.08 26.93
N LYS A 98 8.63 -0.92 25.90
CA LYS A 98 9.25 -0.82 24.59
C LYS A 98 9.01 0.53 23.92
N VAL A 99 7.76 1.00 23.96
CA VAL A 99 7.38 2.25 23.27
C VAL A 99 7.61 3.48 24.12
N ILE A 100 7.31 3.39 25.42
CA ILE A 100 7.40 4.54 26.32
C ILE A 100 8.85 4.91 26.65
N ALA A 101 9.67 3.92 26.95
CA ALA A 101 11.07 4.15 27.37
C ALA A 101 12.06 3.92 26.22
N THR A 102 12.13 2.70 25.69
CA THR A 102 13.24 2.27 24.81
C THR A 102 13.15 2.91 23.43
N THR A 103 12.02 2.79 22.75
CA THR A 103 11.83 3.42 21.43
C THR A 103 12.04 4.93 21.51
N THR A 104 11.39 5.59 22.50
CA THR A 104 11.53 7.04 22.65
C THR A 104 13.00 7.43 22.87
N ALA A 105 13.75 6.70 23.71
CA ALA A 105 15.17 6.94 23.92
C ALA A 105 16.01 6.75 22.64
N VAL A 106 15.77 5.67 21.88
CA VAL A 106 16.44 5.42 20.60
C VAL A 106 16.16 6.56 19.61
N MET A 107 14.90 6.99 19.49
CA MET A 107 14.50 8.06 18.58
C MET A 107 15.08 9.42 18.98
N GLN A 108 15.25 9.72 20.27
CA GLN A 108 15.99 10.89 20.73
C GLN A 108 17.46 10.84 20.34
N LEU A 109 18.09 9.67 20.41
CA LEU A 109 19.49 9.49 19.97
C LEU A 109 19.64 9.56 18.44
N VAL A 110 18.60 9.16 17.70
CA VAL A 110 18.53 9.36 16.23
C VAL A 110 18.44 10.85 15.92
N GLU A 111 17.59 11.58 16.61
CA GLU A 111 17.41 13.04 16.47
C GLU A 111 18.69 13.82 16.75
N GLN A 112 19.47 13.35 17.72
CA GLN A 112 20.78 13.88 18.07
C GLN A 112 21.88 13.49 17.07
N GLY A 113 21.58 12.71 16.03
CA GLY A 113 22.54 12.23 15.04
C GLY A 113 23.52 11.18 15.58
N LYS A 114 23.29 10.64 16.78
CA LYS A 114 24.16 9.65 17.43
C LYS A 114 23.90 8.23 16.93
N ILE A 115 22.68 7.94 16.46
CA ILE A 115 22.24 6.68 15.87
C ILE A 115 21.64 6.97 14.50
N ARG A 116 21.86 6.07 13.55
CA ARG A 116 21.13 6.08 12.26
C ARG A 116 20.33 4.79 12.14
N LEU A 117 19.07 4.91 11.73
CA LEU A 117 18.12 3.80 11.66
C LEU A 117 18.59 2.66 10.73
N ASN A 118 19.24 3.00 9.62
CA ASN A 118 19.72 2.04 8.64
C ASN A 118 21.18 1.56 8.90
N ASP A 119 21.83 2.05 9.97
CA ASP A 119 23.13 1.51 10.34
C ASP A 119 22.95 0.12 10.95
N PRO A 120 23.89 -0.81 10.67
CA PRO A 120 23.99 -2.05 11.41
C PRO A 120 24.18 -1.80 12.90
N VAL A 121 23.47 -2.55 13.72
CA VAL A 121 23.62 -2.49 15.19
C VAL A 121 25.07 -2.76 15.62
N ALA A 122 25.75 -3.64 14.90
CA ALA A 122 27.16 -3.99 15.08
C ALA A 122 28.12 -2.79 15.00
N LYS A 123 27.73 -1.70 14.33
CA LYS A 123 28.49 -0.46 14.31
C LYS A 123 28.62 0.17 15.70
N TYR A 124 27.63 0.03 16.53
CA TYR A 124 27.55 0.58 17.88
C TYR A 124 27.88 -0.45 18.96
N LEU A 125 27.49 -1.70 18.71
CA LEU A 125 27.67 -2.87 19.56
C LEU A 125 28.44 -3.94 18.77
N PRO A 126 29.79 -3.85 18.64
CA PRO A 126 30.56 -4.78 17.80
C PRO A 126 30.38 -6.25 18.21
N GLU A 127 30.11 -6.50 19.50
CA GLU A 127 29.91 -7.82 20.05
C GLU A 127 28.62 -8.49 19.50
N PHE A 128 27.69 -7.71 18.96
CA PHE A 128 26.47 -8.19 18.31
C PHE A 128 26.72 -8.84 16.94
N ALA A 129 27.85 -8.52 16.27
CA ALA A 129 28.18 -8.96 14.91
C ALA A 129 28.52 -10.46 14.81
N GLN A 130 27.84 -11.33 15.56
CA GLN A 130 28.08 -12.77 15.58
C GLN A 130 26.90 -13.53 14.96
N ASN A 131 27.18 -14.74 14.50
CA ASN A 131 26.14 -15.68 14.05
C ASN A 131 25.19 -15.12 12.98
N GLY A 132 25.73 -14.38 12.01
CA GLY A 132 24.96 -13.85 10.87
C GLY A 132 24.26 -12.51 11.13
N LYS A 133 24.54 -11.81 12.25
CA LYS A 133 23.86 -10.55 12.62
C LYS A 133 24.59 -9.27 12.26
N GLN A 134 25.71 -9.36 11.54
CA GLN A 134 26.55 -8.20 11.20
C GLN A 134 25.78 -7.07 10.49
N ASP A 135 24.75 -7.41 9.72
CA ASP A 135 23.99 -6.48 8.87
C ASP A 135 22.61 -6.13 9.44
N ILE A 136 22.22 -6.70 10.60
CA ILE A 136 20.93 -6.36 11.24
C ILE A 136 20.96 -4.88 11.64
N THR A 137 19.99 -4.13 11.11
CA THR A 137 19.89 -2.68 11.33
C THR A 137 19.08 -2.33 12.57
N VAL A 138 19.28 -1.10 13.08
CA VAL A 138 18.47 -0.55 14.17
C VAL A 138 16.97 -0.52 13.79
N ARG A 139 16.66 -0.22 12.52
CA ARG A 139 15.30 -0.28 11.96
C ARG A 139 14.68 -1.67 12.12
N GLN A 140 15.39 -2.72 11.75
CA GLN A 140 14.88 -4.10 11.83
C GLN A 140 14.61 -4.53 13.27
N LEU A 141 15.41 -4.09 14.25
CA LEU A 141 15.11 -4.34 15.67
C LEU A 141 13.83 -3.61 16.11
N LEU A 142 13.69 -2.32 15.78
CA LEU A 142 12.52 -1.50 16.15
C LEU A 142 11.21 -1.99 15.52
N THR A 143 11.26 -2.65 14.38
CA THR A 143 10.08 -3.14 13.65
C THR A 143 9.80 -4.62 13.84
N HIS A 144 10.66 -5.34 14.60
CA HIS A 144 10.60 -6.79 14.80
C HIS A 144 10.81 -7.63 13.52
N TYR A 145 11.63 -7.12 12.61
CA TYR A 145 12.06 -7.82 11.38
C TYR A 145 13.53 -8.23 11.39
N SER A 146 14.10 -8.42 12.58
CA SER A 146 15.50 -8.87 12.75
C SER A 146 15.70 -10.36 12.51
N GLY A 147 14.63 -11.16 12.60
CA GLY A 147 14.70 -12.63 12.58
C GLY A 147 15.14 -13.26 13.90
N LEU A 148 15.35 -12.48 14.97
CA LEU A 148 15.73 -13.02 16.29
C LEU A 148 14.55 -13.73 16.98
N ALA A 149 14.89 -14.73 17.81
CA ALA A 149 13.93 -15.48 18.62
C ALA A 149 13.04 -14.57 19.50
N PRO A 150 11.84 -15.00 19.90
CA PRO A 150 10.93 -14.21 20.72
C PRO A 150 11.52 -13.75 22.05
N ASP A 151 12.28 -14.59 22.75
CA ASP A 151 12.90 -14.27 24.05
C ASP A 151 14.16 -15.11 24.28
N LEU A 152 14.94 -14.78 25.30
CA LEU A 152 16.10 -15.57 25.74
C LEU A 152 15.66 -16.89 26.38
N ASP A 153 16.46 -17.93 26.22
CA ASP A 153 16.23 -19.22 26.88
C ASP A 153 16.26 -19.06 28.41
N LEU A 154 15.13 -19.38 29.04
CA LEU A 154 14.96 -19.36 30.48
C LEU A 154 15.15 -20.76 31.12
N ALA A 155 15.28 -21.84 30.35
CA ALA A 155 15.48 -23.20 30.87
C ALA A 155 16.87 -23.30 31.50
N THR A 156 17.85 -22.63 30.92
CA THR A 156 19.19 -22.55 31.52
C THR A 156 19.24 -21.40 32.56
N PRO A 157 19.71 -21.68 33.78
CA PRO A 157 19.84 -20.62 34.79
C PRO A 157 20.90 -19.60 34.42
N TRP A 158 20.50 -18.34 34.43
CA TRP A 158 21.38 -17.18 34.29
C TRP A 158 20.82 -15.99 35.09
N GLU A 159 21.65 -15.03 35.44
CA GLU A 159 21.28 -13.82 36.17
C GLU A 159 22.19 -12.64 35.80
N GLY A 160 21.62 -11.46 35.89
CA GLY A 160 22.33 -10.21 35.65
C GLY A 160 22.16 -9.64 34.23
N LYS A 161 22.07 -8.32 34.15
CA LYS A 161 21.88 -7.59 32.88
C LYS A 161 22.98 -7.84 31.85
N GLN A 162 24.23 -7.89 32.30
CA GLN A 162 25.36 -8.12 31.38
C GLN A 162 25.33 -9.53 30.77
N THR A 163 24.95 -10.54 31.58
CA THR A 163 24.74 -11.90 31.06
C THR A 163 23.65 -11.94 30.00
N ALA A 164 22.52 -11.26 30.23
CA ALA A 164 21.43 -11.16 29.25
C ALA A 164 21.91 -10.51 27.95
N TYR A 165 22.70 -9.45 28.03
CA TYR A 165 23.27 -8.81 26.82
C TYR A 165 24.20 -9.77 26.08
N GLN A 166 25.04 -10.52 26.77
CA GLN A 166 25.91 -11.52 26.13
C GLN A 166 25.10 -12.62 25.45
N LEU A 167 24.04 -13.14 26.08
CA LEU A 167 23.16 -14.14 25.51
C LEU A 167 22.47 -13.57 24.25
N ALA A 168 21.90 -12.38 24.32
CA ALA A 168 21.26 -11.73 23.16
C ALA A 168 22.25 -11.48 22.00
N PHE A 169 23.53 -11.20 22.33
CA PHE A 169 24.56 -10.96 21.31
C PHE A 169 25.04 -12.24 20.63
N VAL A 170 24.92 -13.40 21.25
CA VAL A 170 25.32 -14.67 20.62
C VAL A 170 24.12 -15.42 20.01
N GLU A 171 22.90 -15.06 20.33
CA GLU A 171 21.69 -15.68 19.77
C GLU A 171 21.67 -15.55 18.24
N PRO A 172 21.60 -16.67 17.46
CA PRO A 172 21.46 -16.58 16.01
C PRO A 172 20.05 -16.14 15.60
N PRO A 173 19.86 -15.50 14.45
CA PRO A 173 18.53 -15.29 13.92
C PRO A 173 17.90 -16.61 13.49
N GLU A 174 16.62 -16.83 13.80
CA GLU A 174 15.84 -18.02 13.40
C GLU A 174 15.41 -17.92 11.92
N THR A 175 15.26 -16.70 11.41
CA THR A 175 14.91 -16.43 10.01
C THR A 175 15.85 -15.39 9.44
N THR A 176 15.92 -15.32 8.10
CA THR A 176 16.72 -14.28 7.42
C THR A 176 16.27 -12.88 7.86
N PRO A 177 17.17 -12.01 8.32
CA PRO A 177 16.83 -10.64 8.69
C PRO A 177 16.12 -9.91 7.55
N GLY A 178 14.97 -9.31 7.86
CA GLY A 178 14.11 -8.61 6.89
C GLY A 178 13.07 -9.47 6.20
N SER A 179 13.15 -10.80 6.24
CA SER A 179 12.25 -11.70 5.50
C SER A 179 10.94 -12.02 6.21
N GLY A 180 10.92 -11.94 7.53
CA GLY A 180 9.75 -12.33 8.34
C GLY A 180 9.60 -11.48 9.59
N TRP A 181 8.38 -11.35 10.05
CA TRP A 181 8.04 -10.67 11.29
C TRP A 181 8.00 -11.67 12.46
N VAL A 182 8.83 -11.42 13.45
CA VAL A 182 8.85 -12.17 14.71
C VAL A 182 8.86 -11.18 15.86
N TYR A 183 7.79 -11.13 16.66
CA TYR A 183 7.78 -10.33 17.87
C TYR A 183 8.86 -10.82 18.83
N SER A 184 9.89 -10.04 19.06
CA SER A 184 11.09 -10.45 19.79
C SER A 184 11.43 -9.47 20.91
N ASP A 185 11.47 -9.97 22.13
CA ASP A 185 11.96 -9.25 23.29
C ASP A 185 13.47 -9.04 23.23
N ILE A 186 14.20 -9.96 22.58
CA ILE A 186 15.65 -9.84 22.34
C ILE A 186 15.97 -8.56 21.56
N ASN A 187 15.14 -8.17 20.58
CA ASN A 187 15.31 -6.91 19.86
C ASN A 187 15.41 -5.72 20.82
N PHE A 188 14.52 -5.68 21.79
CA PHE A 188 14.45 -4.56 22.74
C PHE A 188 15.47 -4.68 23.88
N ILE A 189 15.91 -5.88 24.21
CA ILE A 189 17.09 -6.10 25.09
C ILE A 189 18.31 -5.45 24.41
N VAL A 190 18.54 -5.73 23.12
CA VAL A 190 19.63 -5.15 22.34
C VAL A 190 19.49 -3.64 22.17
N LEU A 191 18.28 -3.13 21.93
CA LEU A 191 18.02 -1.69 21.85
C LEU A 191 18.28 -0.99 23.19
N GLY A 192 17.94 -1.64 24.31
CA GLY A 192 18.30 -1.13 25.65
C GLY A 192 19.82 -1.03 25.82
N ALA A 193 20.58 -2.05 25.43
CA ALA A 193 22.04 -2.02 25.43
C ALA A 193 22.59 -0.93 24.51
N LEU A 194 21.97 -0.71 23.36
CA LEU A 194 22.33 0.34 22.41
C LEU A 194 22.16 1.75 23.03
N VAL A 195 21.03 1.99 23.70
CA VAL A 195 20.80 3.26 24.41
C VAL A 195 21.89 3.49 25.45
N GLU A 196 22.18 2.51 26.31
CA GLU A 196 23.21 2.62 27.34
C GLU A 196 24.60 2.87 26.73
N LYS A 197 24.97 2.16 25.67
CA LYS A 197 26.25 2.30 24.99
C LYS A 197 26.46 3.69 24.39
N VAL A 198 25.44 4.20 23.70
CA VAL A 198 25.54 5.44 22.91
C VAL A 198 25.36 6.68 23.77
N SER A 199 24.49 6.61 24.79
CA SER A 199 24.25 7.74 25.70
C SER A 199 25.29 7.83 26.82
N GLY A 200 25.85 6.70 27.27
CA GLY A 200 26.67 6.58 28.48
C GLY A 200 25.87 6.61 29.79
N GLU A 201 24.53 6.58 29.70
CA GLU A 201 23.60 6.53 30.83
C GLU A 201 22.92 5.16 30.90
N THR A 202 22.54 4.65 32.04
CA THR A 202 21.70 3.44 32.14
C THR A 202 20.31 3.74 31.58
N LEU A 203 19.59 2.74 31.02
CA LEU A 203 18.30 2.95 30.39
C LEU A 203 17.28 3.62 31.31
N ASP A 204 17.22 3.22 32.57
CA ASP A 204 16.33 3.82 33.58
C ASP A 204 16.68 5.27 33.88
N ALA A 205 17.97 5.60 34.05
CA ALA A 205 18.43 6.95 34.24
C ALA A 205 18.18 7.85 33.03
N TYR A 206 18.42 7.32 31.82
CA TYR A 206 18.14 8.03 30.57
C TYR A 206 16.65 8.34 30.45
N ALA A 207 15.79 7.35 30.64
CA ALA A 207 14.34 7.53 30.50
C ALA A 207 13.78 8.51 31.55
N GLU A 208 14.22 8.41 32.80
CA GLU A 208 13.84 9.36 33.84
C GLU A 208 14.20 10.80 33.49
N LYS A 209 15.44 11.02 33.07
CA LYS A 209 15.99 12.37 32.83
C LYS A 209 15.45 13.00 31.53
N HIS A 210 15.30 12.20 30.45
CA HIS A 210 15.04 12.73 29.13
C HIS A 210 13.59 12.52 28.65
N ILE A 211 12.79 11.70 29.34
CA ILE A 211 11.40 11.41 28.97
C ILE A 211 10.46 11.73 30.12
N PHE A 212 10.61 11.09 31.28
CA PHE A 212 9.61 11.16 32.36
C PHE A 212 9.62 12.48 33.08
N ALA A 213 10.79 13.01 33.47
CA ALA A 213 10.90 14.28 34.16
C ALA A 213 10.42 15.47 33.30
N PRO A 214 10.80 15.61 31.99
CA PRO A 214 10.28 16.67 31.13
C PRO A 214 8.77 16.65 31.01
N LEU A 215 8.15 15.46 30.89
CA LEU A 215 6.69 15.29 30.80
C LEU A 215 5.98 15.28 32.16
N LYS A 216 6.72 15.45 33.25
CA LYS A 216 6.19 15.43 34.64
C LYS A 216 5.45 14.12 34.93
N MET A 217 5.95 12.99 34.47
CA MET A 217 5.44 11.64 34.73
C MET A 217 5.96 11.12 36.07
N THR A 218 5.50 11.72 37.14
CA THR A 218 6.07 11.55 38.51
C THR A 218 5.83 10.18 39.14
N HIS A 219 4.96 9.36 38.54
CA HIS A 219 4.66 7.99 38.98
C HIS A 219 5.05 6.94 37.90
N THR A 220 6.01 7.31 37.07
CA THR A 220 6.54 6.42 35.99
C THR A 220 8.02 6.20 36.21
N ARG A 221 8.43 4.94 36.40
CA ARG A 221 9.85 4.58 36.51
C ARG A 221 10.09 3.07 36.49
N PHE A 222 11.33 2.69 36.21
CA PHE A 222 11.82 1.37 36.57
C PHE A 222 12.05 1.25 38.07
N LEU A 223 12.05 0.06 38.63
CA LEU A 223 12.36 -0.22 40.06
C LEU A 223 11.62 0.74 41.03
N PRO A 224 10.29 0.63 41.09
CA PRO A 224 9.50 1.52 41.91
C PRO A 224 9.91 1.42 43.39
N PRO A 225 9.95 2.56 44.12
CA PRO A 225 10.36 2.56 45.53
C PRO A 225 9.35 1.80 46.42
N ALA A 226 9.81 1.24 47.49
CA ALA A 226 8.99 0.49 48.43
C ALA A 226 7.77 1.29 48.98
N SER A 227 7.88 2.63 49.04
CA SER A 227 6.78 3.53 49.43
C SER A 227 5.59 3.50 48.45
N TRP A 228 5.79 3.07 47.15
CA TRP A 228 4.72 2.94 46.18
C TRP A 228 3.98 1.62 46.27
N ARG A 229 4.56 0.60 46.97
CA ARG A 229 4.04 -0.77 46.97
C ARG A 229 2.53 -0.84 47.29
N ALA A 230 2.02 0.00 48.18
CA ALA A 230 0.61 0.03 48.53
C ALA A 230 -0.30 0.47 47.38
N LYS A 231 0.22 1.24 46.41
CA LYS A 231 -0.52 1.70 45.22
C LYS A 231 -0.32 0.81 44.01
N ILE A 232 0.67 -0.09 44.01
CA ILE A 232 0.95 -0.96 42.88
C ILE A 232 -0.06 -2.11 42.82
N ALA A 233 -0.63 -2.37 41.64
CA ALA A 233 -1.41 -3.57 41.39
C ALA A 233 -0.47 -4.79 41.35
N PRO A 234 -0.73 -5.86 42.13
CA PRO A 234 0.04 -7.09 42.02
C PRO A 234 -0.23 -7.76 40.70
N THR A 235 0.73 -8.49 40.16
CA THR A 235 0.58 -9.25 38.94
C THR A 235 0.20 -10.69 39.23
N GLN A 236 1.15 -11.59 39.38
CA GLN A 236 0.85 -12.99 39.71
C GLN A 236 1.81 -13.55 40.72
N TYR A 237 1.55 -14.77 41.19
CA TYR A 237 2.52 -15.50 41.97
C TYR A 237 3.67 -15.97 41.06
N ASP A 238 4.91 -15.84 41.57
CA ASP A 238 6.09 -16.41 40.92
C ASP A 238 6.19 -17.94 41.17
N GLU A 239 7.25 -18.52 40.66
CA GLU A 239 7.55 -19.94 40.78
C GLU A 239 7.78 -20.40 42.23
N ASN A 240 7.97 -19.47 43.15
CA ASN A 240 8.15 -19.73 44.60
C ASN A 240 6.91 -19.32 45.41
N GLU A 241 5.76 -19.13 44.78
CA GLU A 241 4.51 -18.69 45.41
C GLU A 241 4.60 -17.34 46.13
N HIS A 242 5.49 -16.43 45.65
CA HIS A 242 5.53 -15.06 46.10
C HIS A 242 4.73 -14.15 45.18
N MET A 243 3.84 -13.34 45.73
CA MET A 243 3.06 -12.37 44.96
C MET A 243 3.98 -11.26 44.44
N LEU A 244 4.11 -11.17 43.12
CA LEU A 244 4.84 -10.09 42.45
C LEU A 244 4.07 -8.77 42.57
N ARG A 245 4.61 -7.84 43.35
CA ARG A 245 4.05 -6.51 43.57
C ARG A 245 5.15 -5.45 43.73
N GLY A 246 5.35 -4.63 42.69
CA GLY A 246 6.49 -3.72 42.62
C GLY A 246 7.79 -4.39 42.19
N VAL A 247 7.69 -5.64 41.78
CA VAL A 247 8.71 -6.42 41.09
C VAL A 247 8.15 -6.75 39.70
N VAL A 248 8.96 -6.60 38.66
CA VAL A 248 8.53 -6.81 37.27
C VAL A 248 8.01 -8.24 37.05
N HIS A 249 6.89 -8.34 36.34
CA HIS A 249 6.25 -9.62 36.02
C HIS A 249 7.11 -10.46 35.06
N ASP A 250 7.65 -9.81 34.04
CA ASP A 250 8.44 -10.45 33.01
C ASP A 250 9.67 -11.17 33.59
N PRO A 251 9.83 -12.49 33.36
CA PRO A 251 10.88 -13.27 34.00
C PRO A 251 12.28 -12.92 33.49
N THR A 252 12.43 -12.62 32.19
CA THR A 252 13.68 -12.20 31.57
C THR A 252 14.14 -10.86 32.15
N SER A 253 13.25 -9.88 32.18
CA SER A 253 13.54 -8.58 32.80
C SER A 253 13.86 -8.73 34.32
N ARG A 254 13.17 -9.63 35.02
CA ARG A 254 13.44 -9.90 36.45
C ARG A 254 14.84 -10.45 36.67
N ARG A 255 15.28 -11.41 35.83
CA ARG A 255 16.67 -11.92 35.86
C ARG A 255 17.70 -10.84 35.51
N MET A 256 17.32 -9.86 34.67
CA MET A 256 18.16 -8.71 34.36
C MET A 256 18.25 -7.66 35.49
N GLY A 257 17.52 -7.86 36.60
CA GLY A 257 17.49 -6.91 37.71
C GLY A 257 16.36 -5.87 37.60
N GLY A 258 15.37 -6.05 36.74
CA GLY A 258 14.17 -5.22 36.63
C GLY A 258 14.28 -4.00 35.72
N VAL A 259 15.43 -3.81 35.05
CA VAL A 259 15.64 -2.75 34.05
C VAL A 259 16.04 -3.39 32.71
N ALA A 260 15.10 -3.51 31.82
CA ALA A 260 15.32 -4.09 30.50
C ALA A 260 14.59 -3.28 29.41
N GLY A 261 15.10 -3.32 28.19
CA GLY A 261 14.52 -2.55 27.08
C GLY A 261 13.10 -3.00 26.66
N HIS A 262 12.74 -4.25 26.95
CA HIS A 262 11.46 -4.85 26.58
C HIS A 262 10.38 -4.78 27.68
N ALA A 263 10.77 -4.74 28.97
CA ALA A 263 9.85 -4.73 30.12
C ALA A 263 10.53 -4.17 31.39
N GLY A 264 9.75 -3.83 32.42
CA GLY A 264 10.24 -3.38 33.74
C GLY A 264 9.74 -1.99 34.15
N LEU A 265 9.05 -1.29 33.29
CA LEU A 265 8.47 0.03 33.58
C LEU A 265 7.19 -0.11 34.41
N PHE A 266 7.01 0.75 35.41
CA PHE A 266 5.77 0.93 36.17
C PHE A 266 5.22 2.32 35.92
N SER A 267 3.89 2.44 35.77
CA SER A 267 3.25 3.74 35.49
C SER A 267 1.79 3.77 35.94
N THR A 268 1.17 4.94 35.84
CA THR A 268 -0.27 5.20 36.05
C THR A 268 -0.94 5.59 34.72
N ALA A 269 -2.27 5.51 34.67
CA ALA A 269 -3.03 6.00 33.52
C ALA A 269 -2.83 7.51 33.28
N ASP A 270 -2.73 8.31 34.36
CA ASP A 270 -2.50 9.76 34.27
C ASP A 270 -1.15 10.10 33.61
N ASP A 271 -0.08 9.40 34.02
CA ASP A 271 1.24 9.64 33.41
C ASP A 271 1.32 9.18 31.94
N LEU A 272 0.68 8.04 31.60
CA LEU A 272 0.53 7.64 30.22
C LEU A 272 -0.30 8.63 29.41
N GLY A 273 -1.32 9.25 30.00
CA GLY A 273 -2.10 10.32 29.38
C GLY A 273 -1.23 11.52 29.00
N LYS A 274 -0.28 11.92 29.87
CA LYS A 274 0.70 12.99 29.54
C LYS A 274 1.58 12.60 28.37
N PHE A 275 2.06 11.35 28.34
CA PHE A 275 2.87 10.81 27.25
C PHE A 275 2.08 10.79 25.93
N ALA A 276 0.86 10.24 25.91
CA ALA A 276 -0.01 10.23 24.76
C ALA A 276 -0.29 11.65 24.23
N GLN A 277 -0.61 12.56 25.14
CA GLN A 277 -0.84 13.97 24.79
C GLN A 277 0.41 14.65 24.22
N ALA A 278 1.60 14.30 24.71
CA ALA A 278 2.85 14.82 24.18
C ALA A 278 3.06 14.35 22.73
N LEU A 279 2.76 13.10 22.42
CA LEU A 279 2.85 12.59 21.03
C LEU A 279 1.84 13.28 20.10
N LEU A 280 0.58 13.46 20.55
CA LEU A 280 -0.44 14.20 19.77
C LEU A 280 -0.04 15.66 19.50
N LYS A 281 0.73 16.27 20.39
CA LYS A 281 1.29 17.61 20.21
C LYS A 281 2.60 17.67 19.43
N GLY A 282 2.98 16.58 18.78
CA GLY A 282 4.23 16.51 18.04
C GLY A 282 5.48 16.41 18.92
N GLY A 283 5.36 15.76 20.10
CA GLY A 283 6.48 15.41 20.97
C GLY A 283 6.71 16.27 22.19
N ASP A 284 6.07 17.43 22.30
CA ASP A 284 6.05 18.33 23.49
C ASP A 284 7.44 18.51 24.17
N GLY A 285 8.47 18.70 23.34
CA GLY A 285 9.86 18.93 23.78
C GLY A 285 10.70 17.68 24.07
N ILE A 286 10.13 16.48 24.07
CA ILE A 286 10.91 15.23 24.16
C ILE A 286 11.34 14.68 22.79
N LEU A 287 10.59 14.99 21.74
CA LEU A 287 10.86 14.64 20.33
C LEU A 287 10.41 15.79 19.43
N SER A 288 10.95 15.91 18.24
CA SER A 288 10.41 16.82 17.22
C SER A 288 9.16 16.25 16.55
N PRO A 289 8.29 17.11 15.97
CA PRO A 289 7.09 16.65 15.26
C PRO A 289 7.40 15.66 14.14
N LEU A 290 8.44 15.90 13.35
CA LEU A 290 8.89 14.99 12.29
C LEU A 290 9.36 13.63 12.82
N MET A 291 9.94 13.61 14.03
CA MET A 291 10.38 12.37 14.65
C MET A 291 9.19 11.55 15.18
N VAL A 292 8.17 12.21 15.74
CA VAL A 292 6.92 11.55 16.12
C VAL A 292 6.24 10.97 14.89
N GLU A 293 6.10 11.76 13.81
CA GLU A 293 5.56 11.29 12.54
C GLU A 293 6.36 10.07 12.03
N LYS A 294 7.68 10.17 12.01
CA LYS A 294 8.57 9.11 11.53
C LYS A 294 8.43 7.81 12.31
N MET A 295 8.30 7.84 13.61
CA MET A 295 8.23 6.62 14.42
C MET A 295 6.83 5.99 14.44
N THR A 296 5.79 6.70 14.04
CA THR A 296 4.40 6.24 14.09
C THR A 296 3.82 5.92 12.70
N GLN A 297 4.61 6.10 11.64
CA GLN A 297 4.30 5.65 10.29
C GLN A 297 4.75 4.20 10.06
N PRO A 298 4.22 3.51 9.04
CA PRO A 298 4.71 2.19 8.63
C PRO A 298 6.20 2.23 8.24
N GLU A 299 7.01 1.46 8.96
CA GLU A 299 8.48 1.45 8.82
C GLU A 299 9.07 0.05 8.65
N GLN A 300 8.23 -0.97 8.57
CA GLN A 300 8.64 -2.33 8.24
C GLN A 300 9.29 -2.40 6.85
N PRO A 301 9.98 -3.50 6.52
CA PRO A 301 10.50 -3.71 5.18
C PRO A 301 9.39 -3.55 4.12
N PRO A 302 9.72 -3.09 2.91
CA PRO A 302 8.77 -3.09 1.81
C PRO A 302 8.12 -4.47 1.66
N ASN A 303 6.82 -4.49 1.38
CA ASN A 303 6.04 -5.72 1.15
C ASN A 303 5.92 -6.66 2.36
N ALA A 304 6.27 -6.22 3.55
CA ALA A 304 6.14 -7.03 4.76
C ALA A 304 4.68 -7.02 5.27
N PRO A 305 4.12 -8.20 5.66
CA PRO A 305 2.69 -8.36 5.91
C PRO A 305 2.18 -7.71 7.20
N VAL A 306 3.06 -7.33 8.13
CA VAL A 306 2.71 -6.75 9.43
C VAL A 306 3.16 -5.31 9.50
N GLU A 307 2.21 -4.38 9.61
CA GLU A 307 2.52 -2.95 9.65
C GLU A 307 2.92 -2.50 11.04
N ARG A 308 4.14 -2.00 11.12
CA ARG A 308 4.75 -1.51 12.35
C ARG A 308 5.39 -0.14 12.12
N GLY A 309 5.15 0.76 13.07
CA GLY A 309 6.07 1.88 13.30
C GLY A 309 7.30 1.43 14.06
N PHE A 310 8.17 2.36 14.43
CA PHE A 310 9.29 2.04 15.32
C PHE A 310 8.77 1.77 16.74
N GLY A 311 8.76 0.49 17.10
CA GLY A 311 8.18 0.00 18.36
C GLY A 311 6.65 -0.09 18.35
N TRP A 312 5.94 0.71 17.58
CA TRP A 312 4.49 0.83 17.63
C TRP A 312 3.77 -0.19 16.75
N ASP A 313 2.65 -0.70 17.24
CA ASP A 313 1.67 -1.42 16.45
C ASP A 313 0.83 -0.44 15.62
N ILE A 314 0.67 -0.73 14.33
CA ILE A 314 -0.23 -0.01 13.43
C ILE A 314 -1.30 -0.97 12.94
N ASP A 315 -0.91 -2.01 12.19
CA ASP A 315 -1.78 -3.11 11.79
C ASP A 315 -1.03 -4.44 11.92
N SER A 316 -1.15 -5.05 13.07
CA SER A 316 -0.46 -6.28 13.45
C SER A 316 -1.40 -7.22 14.19
N PRO A 317 -1.01 -8.49 14.41
CA PRO A 317 -1.78 -9.40 15.26
C PRO A 317 -2.03 -8.90 16.69
N PHE A 318 -1.27 -7.87 17.14
CA PHE A 318 -1.41 -7.28 18.47
C PHE A 318 -2.20 -5.96 18.49
N SER A 319 -2.74 -5.51 17.36
CA SER A 319 -3.49 -4.24 17.24
C SER A 319 -4.96 -4.33 17.70
N SER A 320 -5.32 -5.35 18.51
CA SER A 320 -6.69 -5.52 19.02
C SER A 320 -7.22 -4.32 19.81
N ASN A 321 -6.34 -3.54 20.42
CA ASN A 321 -6.69 -2.35 21.18
C ASN A 321 -6.98 -1.12 20.31
N ARG A 322 -6.91 -1.23 18.97
CA ARG A 322 -7.47 -0.25 18.02
C ARG A 322 -8.99 -0.27 18.02
N GLY A 323 -9.61 -1.42 18.31
CA GLY A 323 -11.04 -1.61 18.08
C GLY A 323 -11.39 -1.59 16.59
N ASP A 324 -12.68 -1.54 16.30
CA ASP A 324 -13.22 -1.64 14.95
C ASP A 324 -13.44 -0.26 14.27
N LEU A 325 -13.37 0.83 15.04
CA LEU A 325 -13.71 2.19 14.56
C LEU A 325 -12.53 3.16 14.50
N PHE A 326 -11.47 2.95 15.28
CA PHE A 326 -10.29 3.81 15.16
C PHE A 326 -9.59 3.57 13.81
N PRO A 327 -9.15 4.68 13.21
CA PRO A 327 -8.68 4.70 11.84
C PRO A 327 -7.32 4.04 11.62
N VAL A 328 -7.06 3.66 10.38
CA VAL A 328 -5.72 3.40 9.90
C VAL A 328 -4.92 4.71 9.99
N GLY A 329 -3.65 4.63 10.45
CA GLY A 329 -2.84 5.82 10.80
C GLY A 329 -2.86 6.13 12.29
N SER A 330 -3.77 5.50 13.06
CA SER A 330 -3.66 5.41 14.50
C SER A 330 -2.68 4.30 14.89
N PHE A 331 -2.12 4.36 16.08
CA PHE A 331 -1.07 3.46 16.53
C PHE A 331 -1.19 3.20 18.04
N GLY A 332 -0.59 2.13 18.50
CA GLY A 332 -0.62 1.80 19.90
C GLY A 332 0.31 0.65 20.29
N HIS A 333 0.12 0.12 21.48
CA HIS A 333 0.81 -1.08 21.94
C HIS A 333 0.06 -1.73 23.10
N THR A 334 0.31 -3.01 23.34
CA THR A 334 -0.26 -3.78 24.44
C THR A 334 0.83 -4.29 25.37
N GLY A 335 0.49 -4.54 26.64
CA GLY A 335 1.33 -5.20 27.63
C GLY A 335 0.72 -6.53 28.05
N PHE A 336 1.59 -7.52 28.28
CA PHE A 336 1.20 -8.88 28.67
C PHE A 336 0.37 -8.91 29.97
N THR A 337 0.70 -8.05 30.91
CA THR A 337 -0.01 -7.93 32.19
C THR A 337 -1.47 -7.50 32.07
N GLY A 338 -1.86 -6.97 30.91
CA GLY A 338 -3.20 -6.49 30.61
C GLY A 338 -3.27 -4.99 30.25
N THR A 339 -2.16 -4.29 30.27
CA THR A 339 -2.06 -2.86 29.93
C THR A 339 -2.17 -2.59 28.44
N SER A 340 -2.67 -1.41 28.06
CA SER A 340 -2.72 -0.97 26.65
C SER A 340 -2.83 0.55 26.53
N ILE A 341 -2.31 1.05 25.40
CA ILE A 341 -2.44 2.42 24.93
C ILE A 341 -2.75 2.41 23.44
N TRP A 342 -3.71 3.22 23.01
CA TRP A 342 -3.98 3.49 21.59
C TRP A 342 -4.13 4.99 21.39
N ILE A 343 -3.52 5.52 20.32
CA ILE A 343 -3.43 6.95 20.04
C ILE A 343 -3.83 7.18 18.59
N ASP A 344 -4.76 8.09 18.36
CA ASP A 344 -5.21 8.49 17.04
C ASP A 344 -4.95 9.98 16.80
N PRO A 345 -3.95 10.32 15.99
CA PRO A 345 -3.66 11.70 15.64
C PRO A 345 -4.77 12.38 14.83
N THR A 346 -5.54 11.61 14.06
CA THR A 346 -6.58 12.15 13.18
C THR A 346 -7.74 12.74 13.96
N THR A 347 -8.17 12.05 15.02
CA THR A 347 -9.26 12.50 15.88
C THR A 347 -8.77 13.11 17.19
N GLU A 348 -7.45 13.35 17.33
CA GLU A 348 -6.82 13.84 18.56
C GLU A 348 -7.27 13.06 19.81
N THR A 349 -7.37 11.73 19.67
CA THR A 349 -7.94 10.85 20.70
C THR A 349 -6.91 9.84 21.19
N TYR A 350 -6.91 9.52 22.47
CA TYR A 350 -6.19 8.36 23.00
C TYR A 350 -7.02 7.59 24.02
N VAL A 351 -6.82 6.27 24.04
CA VAL A 351 -7.46 5.34 24.96
C VAL A 351 -6.39 4.58 25.72
N ILE A 352 -6.40 4.69 27.03
CA ILE A 352 -5.50 3.99 27.94
C ILE A 352 -6.34 3.09 28.84
N LEU A 353 -6.20 1.77 28.67
CA LEU A 353 -6.84 0.78 29.54
C LEU A 353 -5.75 0.01 30.28
N LEU A 354 -5.67 0.19 31.59
CA LEU A 354 -4.71 -0.49 32.44
C LEU A 354 -5.43 -1.50 33.34
N THR A 355 -5.05 -2.76 33.21
CA THR A 355 -5.50 -3.84 34.09
C THR A 355 -4.33 -4.74 34.44
N ASN A 356 -4.43 -5.46 35.54
CA ASN A 356 -3.52 -6.53 35.92
C ASN A 356 -4.19 -7.90 35.66
N ALA A 357 -4.56 -8.15 34.41
CA ALA A 357 -5.33 -9.32 33.98
C ALA A 357 -4.67 -10.66 34.39
N VAL A 358 -3.34 -10.71 34.50
CA VAL A 358 -2.60 -11.91 34.94
C VAL A 358 -2.78 -12.21 36.44
N HIS A 359 -3.38 -11.29 37.22
CA HIS A 359 -3.60 -11.50 38.65
C HIS A 359 -4.82 -12.40 38.90
N PRO A 360 -4.73 -13.39 39.86
CA PRO A 360 -3.54 -13.73 40.65
C PRO A 360 -2.69 -14.86 40.06
N ARG A 361 -3.15 -15.61 39.06
CA ARG A 361 -2.50 -16.85 38.59
C ARG A 361 -2.45 -16.98 37.05
N GLY A 362 -2.33 -15.86 36.34
CA GLY A 362 -2.13 -15.84 34.90
C GLY A 362 -3.33 -16.25 34.03
N LYS A 363 -4.55 -16.30 34.58
CA LYS A 363 -5.73 -16.83 33.87
C LYS A 363 -6.58 -15.76 33.18
N GLY A 364 -6.36 -14.49 33.44
CA GLY A 364 -7.17 -13.40 32.87
C GLY A 364 -6.80 -13.09 31.42
N ASN A 365 -7.74 -12.51 30.70
CA ASN A 365 -7.56 -12.11 29.32
C ASN A 365 -8.24 -10.75 29.04
N ALA A 366 -7.46 -9.76 28.59
CA ALA A 366 -7.93 -8.41 28.29
C ALA A 366 -8.09 -8.16 26.77
N ILE A 367 -7.80 -9.11 25.88
CA ILE A 367 -7.78 -8.90 24.43
C ILE A 367 -9.14 -8.41 23.93
N GLY A 368 -10.19 -9.21 24.11
CA GLY A 368 -11.54 -8.82 23.66
C GLY A 368 -12.10 -7.60 24.39
N LEU A 369 -11.66 -7.33 25.63
CA LEU A 369 -12.04 -6.13 26.38
C LEU A 369 -11.46 -4.88 25.73
N ARG A 370 -10.17 -4.89 25.36
CA ARG A 370 -9.49 -3.78 24.67
C ARG A 370 -10.20 -3.38 23.38
N THR A 371 -10.56 -4.37 22.54
CA THR A 371 -11.30 -4.15 21.30
C THR A 371 -12.65 -3.46 21.56
N LYS A 372 -13.45 -4.01 22.48
CA LYS A 372 -14.78 -3.46 22.80
C LYS A 372 -14.70 -2.05 23.37
N VAL A 373 -13.78 -1.79 24.30
CA VAL A 373 -13.60 -0.48 24.92
C VAL A 373 -13.20 0.57 23.88
N ALA A 374 -12.22 0.25 23.01
CA ALA A 374 -11.79 1.19 21.97
C ALA A 374 -12.91 1.50 20.97
N THR A 375 -13.64 0.45 20.52
CA THR A 375 -14.78 0.61 19.61
C THR A 375 -15.87 1.50 20.22
N GLU A 376 -16.26 1.22 21.47
CA GLU A 376 -17.30 1.98 22.15
C GLU A 376 -16.86 3.43 22.46
N VAL A 377 -15.61 3.66 22.83
CA VAL A 377 -15.08 5.00 23.03
C VAL A 377 -15.17 5.82 21.74
N ALA A 378 -14.75 5.25 20.61
CA ALA A 378 -14.81 5.92 19.32
C ALA A 378 -16.25 6.24 18.90
N ALA A 379 -17.19 5.31 19.11
CA ALA A 379 -18.62 5.50 18.84
C ALA A 379 -19.24 6.55 19.78
N ALA A 380 -18.94 6.48 21.08
CA ALA A 380 -19.51 7.38 22.09
C ALA A 380 -19.06 8.83 21.94
N LEU A 381 -17.83 9.05 21.51
CA LEU A 381 -17.29 10.39 21.22
C LEU A 381 -17.87 10.98 19.93
N ASN A 382 -18.57 10.16 19.11
CA ASN A 382 -19.14 10.57 17.82
C ASN A 382 -18.07 11.20 16.93
N LEU A 383 -16.90 10.54 16.89
CA LEU A 383 -15.75 11.05 16.17
C LEU A 383 -16.13 11.21 14.69
N SER A 384 -15.86 12.37 14.13
CA SER A 384 -16.03 12.67 12.72
C SER A 384 -14.66 12.99 12.13
N VAL A 385 -14.42 12.49 10.95
CA VAL A 385 -13.24 12.85 10.17
C VAL A 385 -13.59 14.07 9.33
N SER A 386 -12.75 15.09 9.28
CA SER A 386 -13.00 16.27 8.45
C SER A 386 -12.94 15.91 6.96
N GLU A 387 -13.61 16.68 6.08
CA GLU A 387 -13.53 16.45 4.62
C GLU A 387 -12.08 16.35 4.11
N LYS A 388 -11.17 17.12 4.69
CA LYS A 388 -9.74 17.09 4.36
C LYS A 388 -9.08 15.78 4.79
N ASP A 389 -9.49 15.24 5.91
CA ASP A 389 -9.03 13.96 6.43
C ASP A 389 -9.75 12.80 5.75
N GLU A 390 -11.01 12.96 5.33
CA GLU A 390 -11.76 11.97 4.57
C GLU A 390 -11.10 11.66 3.22
N LEU A 391 -10.52 12.67 2.56
CA LEU A 391 -9.71 12.47 1.36
C LEU A 391 -8.40 11.70 1.65
N ARG A 392 -7.76 12.01 2.77
CA ARG A 392 -6.60 11.27 3.28
C ARG A 392 -6.96 9.81 3.59
N TRP A 393 -8.17 9.58 4.08
CA TRP A 393 -8.74 8.27 4.41
C TRP A 393 -9.00 7.37 3.21
N LYS A 394 -9.67 7.87 2.18
CA LYS A 394 -9.88 7.12 0.94
C LYS A 394 -8.54 6.76 0.30
N SER A 395 -7.58 7.66 0.37
CA SER A 395 -6.21 7.43 -0.06
C SER A 395 -5.49 6.37 0.80
N LEU A 396 -5.68 6.38 2.12
CA LEU A 396 -5.10 5.38 3.03
C LEU A 396 -5.79 4.01 2.94
N THR A 397 -7.10 3.98 2.74
CA THR A 397 -7.85 2.73 2.50
C THR A 397 -7.42 2.11 1.16
N GLY A 398 -7.36 2.91 0.09
CA GLY A 398 -6.83 2.47 -1.19
C GLY A 398 -5.36 2.03 -1.11
N TYR A 399 -4.54 2.70 -0.33
CA TYR A 399 -3.18 2.32 0.00
C TYR A 399 -3.11 0.96 0.70
N ASN A 400 -3.97 0.72 1.70
CA ASN A 400 -3.99 -0.54 2.41
C ASN A 400 -4.57 -1.69 1.59
N ASP A 401 -5.56 -1.43 0.73
CA ASP A 401 -6.11 -2.42 -0.18
C ASP A 401 -5.08 -2.79 -1.26
N ALA A 402 -4.42 -1.80 -1.84
CA ALA A 402 -3.31 -1.99 -2.76
C ALA A 402 -2.15 -2.74 -2.07
N ARG A 403 -1.81 -2.36 -0.85
CA ARG A 403 -0.77 -3.01 -0.06
C ARG A 403 -1.17 -4.40 0.44
N SER A 404 -2.45 -4.66 0.68
CA SER A 404 -2.97 -6.00 0.96
C SER A 404 -2.91 -6.90 -0.26
N ALA A 405 -3.09 -6.34 -1.46
CA ALA A 405 -2.83 -7.02 -2.72
C ALA A 405 -1.32 -7.28 -2.89
N GLU A 406 -0.45 -6.29 -2.66
CA GLU A 406 1.00 -6.42 -2.70
C GLU A 406 1.55 -7.44 -1.69
N ARG A 407 0.97 -7.53 -0.50
CA ARG A 407 1.30 -8.57 0.50
C ARG A 407 1.10 -9.99 -0.01
N ARG A 408 0.09 -10.21 -0.83
CA ARG A 408 -0.14 -11.49 -1.49
C ARG A 408 0.90 -11.78 -2.58
N MET A 409 1.45 -10.75 -3.19
CA MET A 409 2.40 -10.80 -4.30
C MET A 409 3.86 -10.91 -3.86
N SER A 410 4.28 -10.20 -2.82
CA SER A 410 5.69 -10.17 -2.40
C SER A 410 6.19 -11.48 -1.77
N ALA A 411 5.29 -12.37 -1.38
CA ALA A 411 5.67 -13.73 -0.98
C ALA A 411 6.06 -14.61 -2.18
N ARG A 412 5.88 -14.11 -3.41
CA ARG A 412 6.15 -14.85 -4.63
C ARG A 412 7.33 -14.21 -5.37
N ASN A 413 8.50 -14.80 -5.28
CA ASN A 413 9.45 -14.80 -6.39
C ASN A 413 8.89 -15.82 -7.38
N GLY A 414 7.88 -15.38 -8.16
CA GLY A 414 7.11 -16.26 -9.01
C GLY A 414 7.99 -16.80 -10.14
N THR A 415 7.73 -18.02 -10.53
CA THR A 415 8.08 -18.55 -11.83
C THR A 415 6.81 -18.50 -12.67
N VAL A 416 6.50 -17.34 -13.22
CA VAL A 416 5.40 -17.22 -14.16
C VAL A 416 5.85 -17.83 -15.48
N LYS A 417 5.03 -18.72 -16.03
CA LYS A 417 5.19 -19.21 -17.38
C LYS A 417 4.28 -18.40 -18.30
N THR A 418 4.85 -17.78 -19.29
CA THR A 418 4.09 -17.05 -20.31
C THR A 418 3.35 -17.98 -21.24
N GLY A 419 2.46 -17.48 -22.09
CA GLY A 419 1.72 -18.32 -23.05
C GLY A 419 2.62 -19.13 -23.99
N ILE A 420 3.84 -18.63 -24.32
CA ILE A 420 4.79 -19.41 -25.15
C ILE A 420 5.37 -20.57 -24.34
N ASP A 421 5.73 -20.40 -23.07
CA ASP A 421 6.22 -21.48 -22.23
C ASP A 421 5.18 -22.62 -22.10
N VAL A 422 3.92 -22.24 -21.89
CA VAL A 422 2.79 -23.19 -21.80
C VAL A 422 2.56 -23.90 -23.13
N LEU A 423 2.65 -23.18 -24.25
CA LEU A 423 2.53 -23.76 -25.58
C LEU A 423 3.61 -24.83 -25.85
N GLU A 424 4.85 -24.56 -25.44
CA GLU A 424 5.97 -25.50 -25.55
C GLU A 424 5.72 -26.75 -24.70
N GLU A 425 5.35 -26.56 -23.40
CA GLU A 425 5.09 -27.67 -22.48
C GLU A 425 3.95 -28.59 -22.96
N HIS A 426 2.93 -28.02 -23.60
CA HIS A 426 1.84 -28.78 -24.21
C HIS A 426 2.15 -29.31 -25.61
N GLY A 427 3.40 -29.19 -26.06
CA GLY A 427 3.86 -29.74 -27.35
C GLY A 427 3.13 -29.11 -28.54
N PHE A 428 2.84 -27.82 -28.48
CA PHE A 428 2.21 -27.04 -29.56
C PHE A 428 0.83 -27.59 -30.00
N ASP A 429 0.10 -28.20 -29.09
CA ASP A 429 -1.14 -28.93 -29.36
C ASP A 429 -2.23 -28.07 -30.04
N VAL A 430 -2.38 -26.80 -29.61
CA VAL A 430 -3.34 -25.84 -30.19
C VAL A 430 -3.00 -25.43 -31.63
N LEU A 431 -1.77 -25.66 -32.08
CA LEU A 431 -1.34 -25.39 -33.45
C LEU A 431 -1.35 -26.66 -34.35
N LYS A 432 -1.77 -27.81 -33.80
CA LYS A 432 -1.76 -29.07 -34.51
C LYS A 432 -2.93 -29.20 -35.47
N ALA A 433 -2.67 -29.11 -36.76
CA ALA A 433 -3.68 -29.34 -37.78
C ALA A 433 -3.98 -30.83 -38.04
N ALA A 434 -5.22 -31.16 -38.36
CA ALA A 434 -5.61 -32.49 -38.81
C ALA A 434 -4.88 -32.89 -40.11
N SER A 435 -4.45 -31.91 -40.92
CA SER A 435 -3.68 -32.09 -42.16
C SER A 435 -2.21 -32.48 -41.96
N GLY A 436 -1.70 -32.38 -40.72
CA GLY A 436 -0.30 -32.65 -40.34
C GLY A 436 0.66 -31.50 -40.62
N LYS A 437 0.21 -30.33 -41.09
CA LYS A 437 0.98 -29.10 -41.25
C LYS A 437 0.13 -27.89 -40.94
N THR A 438 0.69 -26.93 -40.21
CA THR A 438 0.05 -25.63 -39.88
C THR A 438 1.00 -24.50 -40.26
N ARG A 439 0.64 -23.72 -41.25
CA ARG A 439 1.38 -22.55 -41.70
C ARG A 439 0.99 -21.37 -40.80
N VAL A 440 1.95 -20.88 -40.03
CA VAL A 440 1.75 -19.89 -38.99
C VAL A 440 2.31 -18.53 -39.42
N GLY A 441 1.54 -17.48 -39.18
CA GLY A 441 2.00 -16.11 -39.15
C GLY A 441 2.15 -15.67 -37.71
N LEU A 442 3.30 -15.15 -37.32
CA LEU A 442 3.57 -14.66 -35.94
C LEU A 442 3.56 -13.14 -35.87
N VAL A 443 2.70 -12.59 -35.06
CA VAL A 443 2.69 -11.15 -34.69
C VAL A 443 3.53 -10.98 -33.45
N THR A 444 4.68 -10.35 -33.57
CA THR A 444 5.64 -10.25 -32.46
C THR A 444 6.64 -9.12 -32.64
N ASN A 445 7.34 -8.84 -31.56
CA ASN A 445 8.50 -7.95 -31.50
C ASN A 445 9.56 -8.56 -30.55
N GLN A 446 10.52 -7.74 -30.08
CA GLN A 446 11.59 -8.14 -29.16
C GLN A 446 11.09 -8.69 -27.81
N THR A 447 9.83 -8.40 -27.42
CA THR A 447 9.24 -8.88 -26.16
C THR A 447 8.71 -10.31 -26.27
N GLY A 448 8.55 -10.84 -27.48
CA GLY A 448 8.14 -12.22 -27.73
C GLY A 448 9.27 -13.18 -27.42
N VAL A 449 9.46 -13.48 -26.15
CA VAL A 449 10.45 -14.41 -25.61
C VAL A 449 9.81 -15.33 -24.58
N ASP A 450 10.34 -16.56 -24.46
CA ASP A 450 10.01 -17.49 -23.39
C ASP A 450 10.72 -17.12 -22.06
N SER A 451 10.49 -17.88 -21.02
CA SER A 451 11.11 -17.68 -19.71
C SER A 451 12.63 -17.91 -19.68
N GLU A 452 13.20 -18.53 -20.71
CA GLU A 452 14.65 -18.73 -20.90
C GLU A 452 15.27 -17.64 -21.79
N GLY A 453 14.47 -16.67 -22.29
CA GLY A 453 14.91 -15.59 -23.19
C GLY A 453 15.05 -15.99 -24.65
N ARG A 454 14.52 -17.17 -25.07
CA ARG A 454 14.50 -17.58 -26.48
C ARG A 454 13.37 -16.85 -27.19
N ARG A 455 13.66 -16.27 -28.37
CA ARG A 455 12.64 -15.58 -29.16
C ARG A 455 11.56 -16.56 -29.63
N THR A 456 10.31 -16.19 -29.53
CA THR A 456 9.17 -16.97 -30.06
C THR A 456 9.34 -17.28 -31.54
N ILE A 457 10.02 -16.40 -32.32
CA ILE A 457 10.42 -16.63 -33.69
C ILE A 457 11.28 -17.91 -33.83
N ASP A 458 12.29 -18.03 -32.97
CA ASP A 458 13.23 -19.16 -33.00
C ASP A 458 12.55 -20.44 -32.49
N VAL A 459 11.70 -20.33 -31.47
CA VAL A 459 10.90 -21.44 -30.94
C VAL A 459 9.98 -22.02 -32.02
N LEU A 460 9.13 -21.22 -32.63
CA LEU A 460 8.20 -21.70 -33.66
C LEU A 460 8.93 -22.22 -34.93
N LYS A 461 10.14 -21.71 -35.23
CA LYS A 461 10.88 -22.12 -36.41
C LYS A 461 11.75 -23.36 -36.23
N ASN A 462 12.42 -23.48 -35.06
CA ASN A 462 13.52 -24.39 -34.86
C ASN A 462 13.28 -25.43 -33.76
N ASP A 463 12.28 -25.25 -32.89
CA ASP A 463 12.04 -26.20 -31.81
C ASP A 463 11.61 -27.58 -32.34
N PRO A 464 12.24 -28.69 -31.88
CA PRO A 464 11.90 -30.04 -32.33
C PRO A 464 10.43 -30.43 -32.08
N GLY A 465 9.80 -29.93 -31.01
CA GLY A 465 8.39 -30.18 -30.71
C GLY A 465 7.48 -29.48 -31.71
N ALA A 466 7.76 -28.21 -32.03
CA ALA A 466 7.03 -27.44 -33.03
C ALA A 466 7.12 -28.14 -34.40
N GLN A 467 8.33 -28.57 -34.80
CA GLN A 467 8.54 -29.30 -36.06
C GLN A 467 7.84 -30.67 -36.09
N ALA A 468 7.87 -31.40 -34.95
CA ALA A 468 7.19 -32.69 -34.84
C ALA A 468 5.66 -32.56 -34.90
N THR A 469 5.11 -31.42 -34.49
CA THR A 469 3.69 -31.10 -34.58
C THR A 469 3.28 -30.63 -35.99
N GLY A 470 4.25 -30.29 -36.85
CA GLY A 470 4.02 -29.80 -38.20
C GLY A 470 3.83 -28.29 -38.32
N VAL A 471 4.26 -27.54 -37.31
CA VAL A 471 4.25 -26.07 -37.34
C VAL A 471 5.29 -25.54 -38.29
N GLU A 472 4.88 -24.69 -39.24
CA GLU A 472 5.75 -24.03 -40.23
C GLU A 472 5.59 -22.53 -40.09
N LEU A 473 6.58 -21.83 -39.54
CA LEU A 473 6.58 -20.37 -39.46
C LEU A 473 6.89 -19.77 -40.83
N ASP A 474 5.88 -19.19 -41.48
CA ASP A 474 5.94 -18.68 -42.87
C ASP A 474 5.98 -17.17 -42.97
N ALA A 475 5.48 -16.45 -41.97
CA ALA A 475 5.43 -14.98 -41.92
C ALA A 475 5.63 -14.45 -40.48
N ILE A 476 6.29 -13.32 -40.40
CA ILE A 476 6.35 -12.49 -39.15
C ILE A 476 5.69 -11.16 -39.46
N PHE A 477 4.84 -10.70 -38.56
CA PHE A 477 4.22 -9.39 -38.63
C PHE A 477 4.80 -8.52 -37.51
N SER A 478 5.39 -7.39 -37.91
CA SER A 478 6.12 -6.49 -37.04
C SER A 478 5.31 -5.23 -36.75
N PRO A 479 4.91 -4.99 -35.49
CA PRO A 479 4.14 -3.82 -35.10
C PRO A 479 5.02 -2.56 -35.00
N GLU A 480 4.51 -1.52 -34.33
CA GLU A 480 5.26 -0.33 -33.97
C GLU A 480 6.61 -0.67 -33.33
N HIS A 481 7.61 0.11 -33.57
CA HIS A 481 9.03 -0.06 -33.18
C HIS A 481 9.77 -1.20 -33.91
N GLY A 482 9.11 -1.95 -34.78
CA GLY A 482 9.74 -3.03 -35.53
C GLY A 482 9.98 -4.32 -34.72
N VAL A 483 10.41 -5.38 -35.37
CA VAL A 483 10.65 -6.69 -34.74
C VAL A 483 11.75 -6.64 -33.68
N THR A 484 12.64 -5.66 -33.76
CA THR A 484 13.75 -5.45 -32.79
C THR A 484 13.43 -4.44 -31.70
N GLY A 485 12.27 -3.77 -31.77
CA GLY A 485 11.83 -2.78 -30.79
C GLY A 485 12.65 -1.51 -30.69
N THR A 486 13.50 -1.23 -31.67
CA THR A 486 14.48 -0.12 -31.59
C THR A 486 14.13 1.07 -32.49
N LEU A 487 13.12 0.93 -33.35
CA LEU A 487 12.77 1.98 -34.32
C LEU A 487 11.73 2.94 -33.70
N ASP A 488 12.04 4.23 -33.72
CA ASP A 488 11.13 5.30 -33.30
C ASP A 488 10.76 6.17 -34.53
N THR A 489 10.17 5.51 -35.53
CA THR A 489 9.80 6.10 -36.83
C THR A 489 8.57 5.42 -37.40
N THR A 490 7.80 6.13 -38.23
CA THR A 490 6.66 5.57 -38.97
C THR A 490 7.06 4.82 -40.26
N ASP A 491 8.32 4.91 -40.67
CA ASP A 491 8.83 4.30 -41.91
C ASP A 491 9.48 2.93 -41.61
N ILE A 492 8.64 1.93 -41.27
CA ILE A 492 9.10 0.56 -41.04
C ILE A 492 8.79 -0.27 -42.28
N ASN A 493 9.82 -0.71 -42.95
CA ASN A 493 9.69 -1.48 -44.21
C ASN A 493 9.68 -2.99 -43.96
N ASN A 494 9.13 -3.73 -44.94
CA ASN A 494 9.22 -5.18 -44.97
C ASN A 494 10.70 -5.61 -45.04
N SER A 495 11.00 -6.70 -44.37
CA SER A 495 12.36 -7.27 -44.29
C SER A 495 12.36 -8.79 -44.23
N LYS A 496 13.46 -9.37 -43.79
CA LYS A 496 13.54 -10.79 -43.37
C LYS A 496 14.23 -10.88 -42.03
N ASP A 497 13.76 -11.80 -41.19
CA ASP A 497 14.48 -12.09 -39.95
C ASP A 497 15.87 -12.67 -40.27
N ALA A 498 16.91 -12.06 -39.69
CA ALA A 498 18.30 -12.37 -40.06
C ALA A 498 18.72 -13.81 -39.69
N ALA A 499 18.16 -14.36 -38.61
CA ALA A 499 18.52 -15.67 -38.10
C ALA A 499 17.76 -16.81 -38.82
N THR A 500 16.46 -16.61 -39.07
CA THR A 500 15.59 -17.67 -39.60
C THR A 500 15.31 -17.54 -41.12
N GLY A 501 15.52 -16.35 -41.69
CA GLY A 501 15.21 -16.02 -43.07
C GLY A 501 13.72 -15.87 -43.36
N VAL A 502 12.85 -15.94 -42.36
CA VAL A 502 11.39 -15.78 -42.49
C VAL A 502 11.06 -14.33 -42.89
N PRO A 503 10.16 -14.14 -43.89
CA PRO A 503 9.71 -12.79 -44.25
C PRO A 503 9.08 -12.04 -43.10
N VAL A 504 9.45 -10.76 -42.93
CA VAL A 504 8.91 -9.83 -41.95
C VAL A 504 8.10 -8.78 -42.68
N TYR A 505 6.81 -8.71 -42.37
CA TYR A 505 5.87 -7.72 -42.88
C TYR A 505 5.60 -6.65 -41.83
N SER A 506 5.82 -5.40 -42.22
CA SER A 506 5.45 -4.28 -41.34
C SER A 506 3.93 -4.13 -41.29
N VAL A 507 3.40 -4.02 -40.08
CA VAL A 507 2.00 -3.65 -39.82
C VAL A 507 1.93 -2.34 -39.04
N TYR A 508 2.86 -1.43 -39.37
CA TYR A 508 2.91 -0.08 -38.84
C TYR A 508 3.26 0.93 -39.94
N GLY A 509 2.58 2.08 -39.92
CA GLY A 509 2.82 3.12 -40.91
C GLY A 509 1.87 4.32 -40.74
N ALA A 510 2.05 5.33 -41.57
CA ALA A 510 1.30 6.61 -41.48
C ALA A 510 -0.19 6.46 -41.84
N SER A 511 -0.55 5.48 -42.66
CA SER A 511 -1.93 5.25 -43.10
C SER A 511 -2.57 4.09 -42.34
N ASP A 512 -3.86 4.12 -42.17
CA ASP A 512 -4.62 3.04 -41.56
C ASP A 512 -4.44 1.71 -42.31
N ALA A 513 -4.44 1.72 -43.64
CA ALA A 513 -4.20 0.54 -44.44
C ALA A 513 -2.81 -0.09 -44.22
N ALA A 514 -1.79 0.69 -43.85
CA ALA A 514 -0.46 0.19 -43.57
C ALA A 514 -0.37 -0.53 -42.21
N ARG A 515 -1.37 -0.36 -41.36
CA ARG A 515 -1.45 -0.97 -39.99
C ARG A 515 -2.19 -2.30 -39.97
N HIS A 516 -2.75 -2.69 -41.11
CA HIS A 516 -3.48 -3.96 -41.28
C HIS A 516 -2.62 -4.98 -42.00
N PRO A 517 -2.74 -6.31 -41.68
CA PRO A 517 -2.05 -7.33 -42.41
C PRO A 517 -2.61 -7.47 -43.82
N SER A 518 -1.74 -7.74 -44.81
CA SER A 518 -2.14 -7.98 -46.20
C SER A 518 -2.97 -9.26 -46.33
N GLU A 519 -4.14 -9.17 -46.98
CA GLU A 519 -4.98 -10.35 -47.29
C GLU A 519 -4.23 -11.38 -48.13
N ASP A 520 -3.31 -10.97 -49.01
CA ASP A 520 -2.55 -11.88 -49.85
C ASP A 520 -1.55 -12.71 -49.05
N VAL A 521 -1.03 -12.17 -47.93
CA VAL A 521 -0.21 -12.93 -47.01
C VAL A 521 -1.08 -13.89 -46.21
N LEU A 522 -2.20 -13.40 -45.66
CA LEU A 522 -3.09 -14.20 -44.80
C LEU A 522 -3.68 -15.41 -45.49
N LYS A 523 -4.00 -15.34 -46.80
CA LYS A 523 -4.53 -16.45 -47.58
C LYS A 523 -3.63 -17.69 -47.61
N ASN A 524 -2.35 -17.52 -47.30
CA ASN A 524 -1.37 -18.61 -47.30
C ASN A 524 -1.13 -19.18 -45.90
N LEU A 525 -1.82 -18.68 -44.87
CA LEU A 525 -1.67 -19.09 -43.50
C LEU A 525 -2.89 -19.88 -43.01
N ASP A 526 -2.68 -20.74 -42.05
CA ASP A 526 -3.71 -21.54 -41.41
C ASP A 526 -4.04 -20.96 -40.00
N ALA A 527 -3.07 -20.31 -39.36
CA ALA A 527 -3.22 -19.67 -38.08
C ALA A 527 -2.35 -18.39 -37.94
N ILE A 528 -2.80 -17.46 -37.12
CA ILE A 528 -2.01 -16.35 -36.60
C ILE A 528 -1.71 -16.59 -35.12
N VAL A 529 -0.45 -16.50 -34.76
CA VAL A 529 0.00 -16.47 -33.34
C VAL A 529 0.34 -15.03 -32.97
N PHE A 530 -0.15 -14.56 -31.86
CA PHE A 530 0.13 -13.24 -31.30
C PHE A 530 0.91 -13.39 -30.01
N ASP A 531 2.11 -12.80 -29.94
CA ASP A 531 2.99 -12.86 -28.78
C ASP A 531 3.74 -11.54 -28.61
N ILE A 532 3.16 -10.61 -27.84
CA ILE A 532 3.70 -9.28 -27.57
C ILE A 532 3.37 -8.88 -26.14
N GLN A 533 4.33 -8.31 -25.41
CA GLN A 533 4.13 -7.71 -24.10
C GLN A 533 3.46 -6.34 -24.24
N ASP A 534 2.27 -6.20 -23.65
CA ASP A 534 1.56 -4.93 -23.55
C ASP A 534 2.07 -4.08 -22.38
N ALA A 535 1.62 -2.80 -22.29
CA ALA A 535 1.99 -1.86 -21.24
C ALA A 535 0.87 -1.59 -20.21
N GLY A 536 -0.32 -2.19 -20.37
CA GLY A 536 -1.47 -2.02 -19.48
C GLY A 536 -2.16 -0.65 -19.59
N ALA A 537 -2.07 0.00 -20.74
CA ALA A 537 -2.64 1.33 -20.99
C ALA A 537 -3.33 1.40 -22.35
N ARG A 538 -4.62 1.78 -22.37
CA ARG A 538 -5.51 1.84 -23.56
C ARG A 538 -4.86 2.39 -24.82
N PHE A 539 -4.01 3.38 -24.72
CA PHE A 539 -3.40 4.03 -25.87
C PHE A 539 -2.08 3.38 -26.31
N TYR A 540 -1.70 2.24 -25.70
CA TYR A 540 -0.56 1.48 -26.14
C TYR A 540 -0.96 0.66 -27.38
N THR A 541 -0.28 0.90 -28.50
CA THR A 541 -0.76 0.51 -29.84
C THR A 541 -0.84 -0.98 -30.11
N TYR A 542 -0.27 -1.80 -29.24
CA TYR A 542 -0.32 -3.27 -29.38
C TYR A 542 -1.72 -3.83 -29.14
N GLU A 543 -2.54 -3.17 -28.32
CA GLU A 543 -3.95 -3.53 -28.17
C GLU A 543 -4.72 -3.32 -29.50
N THR A 544 -4.45 -2.21 -30.20
CA THR A 544 -5.05 -1.94 -31.50
C THR A 544 -4.56 -2.92 -32.56
N THR A 545 -3.27 -3.24 -32.54
CA THR A 545 -2.69 -4.26 -33.41
C THR A 545 -3.36 -5.62 -33.19
N LEU A 546 -3.59 -6.04 -31.93
CA LEU A 546 -4.35 -7.23 -31.59
C LEU A 546 -5.76 -7.20 -32.22
N GLY A 547 -6.48 -6.10 -32.05
CA GLY A 547 -7.82 -5.91 -32.60
C GLY A 547 -7.86 -6.06 -34.12
N TYR A 548 -6.93 -5.44 -34.81
CA TYR A 548 -6.82 -5.53 -36.27
C TYR A 548 -6.52 -6.96 -36.74
N PHE A 549 -5.70 -7.73 -36.01
CA PHE A 549 -5.46 -9.12 -36.35
C PHE A 549 -6.65 -10.03 -36.03
N LEU A 550 -7.43 -9.76 -34.99
CA LEU A 550 -8.70 -10.44 -34.75
C LEU A 550 -9.67 -10.25 -35.93
N GLU A 551 -9.88 -8.99 -36.35
CA GLU A 551 -10.74 -8.68 -37.52
C GLU A 551 -10.25 -9.33 -38.82
N ALA A 552 -8.94 -9.28 -39.04
CA ALA A 552 -8.33 -9.87 -40.25
C ALA A 552 -8.42 -11.41 -40.23
N SER A 553 -8.20 -12.06 -39.11
CA SER A 553 -8.32 -13.50 -38.93
C SER A 553 -9.75 -13.98 -39.12
N ALA A 554 -10.73 -13.26 -38.57
CA ALA A 554 -12.16 -13.54 -38.77
C ALA A 554 -12.54 -13.45 -40.24
N LYS A 555 -12.11 -12.40 -40.94
CA LYS A 555 -12.35 -12.20 -42.40
C LYS A 555 -11.71 -13.26 -43.23
N ALA A 556 -10.49 -13.69 -42.89
CA ALA A 556 -9.77 -14.76 -43.62
C ALA A 556 -10.26 -16.15 -43.23
N GLY A 557 -11.02 -16.30 -42.16
CA GLY A 557 -11.50 -17.60 -41.65
C GLY A 557 -10.44 -18.51 -41.05
N ILE A 558 -9.28 -17.92 -40.66
CA ILE A 558 -8.14 -18.60 -40.04
C ILE A 558 -8.19 -18.46 -38.51
N GLU A 559 -7.48 -19.30 -37.79
CA GLU A 559 -7.44 -19.28 -36.33
C GLU A 559 -6.51 -18.18 -35.82
N MET A 560 -6.92 -17.53 -34.72
CA MET A 560 -6.13 -16.57 -33.95
C MET A 560 -5.74 -17.21 -32.63
N VAL A 561 -4.46 -17.40 -32.40
CA VAL A 561 -3.90 -17.93 -31.14
C VAL A 561 -3.16 -16.80 -30.41
N VAL A 562 -3.60 -16.44 -29.23
CA VAL A 562 -2.96 -15.41 -28.40
C VAL A 562 -2.19 -16.09 -27.28
N LEU A 563 -0.87 -15.89 -27.26
CA LEU A 563 0.00 -16.33 -26.17
C LEU A 563 0.02 -15.25 -25.11
N ASP A 564 -0.64 -15.51 -23.98
CA ASP A 564 -0.90 -14.47 -23.01
C ASP A 564 0.36 -14.08 -22.21
N ARG A 565 0.41 -12.81 -21.81
CA ARG A 565 1.52 -12.21 -21.04
C ARG A 565 0.99 -11.38 -19.87
N PRO A 566 1.81 -11.16 -18.79
CA PRO A 566 1.40 -10.37 -17.66
C PRO A 566 0.97 -8.95 -18.05
N ASP A 567 -0.08 -8.43 -17.41
CA ASP A 567 -0.25 -6.97 -17.33
C ASP A 567 0.89 -6.41 -16.46
N PRO A 568 1.81 -5.60 -17.01
CA PRO A 568 3.05 -5.26 -16.32
C PRO A 568 2.83 -4.31 -15.13
N VAL A 569 1.70 -3.64 -15.11
CA VAL A 569 1.31 -2.68 -14.08
C VAL A 569 0.20 -3.20 -13.17
N THR A 570 0.10 -4.53 -13.06
CA THR A 570 -0.92 -5.33 -12.34
C THR A 570 -2.33 -5.27 -12.93
N GLY A 571 -3.00 -6.40 -12.96
CA GLY A 571 -4.40 -6.51 -13.37
C GLY A 571 -5.42 -6.10 -12.30
N SER A 572 -4.96 -5.71 -11.11
CA SER A 572 -5.85 -5.36 -10.00
C SER A 572 -6.46 -3.96 -10.08
N PHE A 573 -5.84 -3.05 -10.84
CA PHE A 573 -6.29 -1.65 -10.90
C PHE A 573 -7.01 -1.34 -12.22
N VAL A 574 -8.19 -0.75 -12.09
CA VAL A 574 -8.96 -0.14 -13.19
C VAL A 574 -9.06 1.34 -12.89
N GLN A 575 -8.44 2.18 -13.73
CA GLN A 575 -8.27 3.60 -13.40
C GLN A 575 -8.42 4.50 -14.64
N GLY A 576 -8.88 5.72 -14.39
CA GLY A 576 -9.02 6.75 -15.41
C GLY A 576 -10.31 6.64 -16.23
N PRO A 577 -10.63 7.66 -17.02
CA PRO A 577 -11.86 7.69 -17.80
C PRO A 577 -11.87 6.64 -18.91
N THR A 578 -13.04 6.06 -19.17
CA THR A 578 -13.29 5.30 -20.41
C THR A 578 -13.29 6.24 -21.61
N SER A 579 -12.95 5.72 -22.78
CA SER A 579 -13.11 6.52 -24.01
C SER A 579 -14.59 6.66 -24.40
N ASP A 580 -14.91 7.77 -25.08
CA ASP A 580 -16.25 7.97 -25.67
C ASP A 580 -16.43 7.08 -26.91
N ALA A 581 -17.65 6.61 -27.13
CA ALA A 581 -18.03 5.92 -28.35
C ALA A 581 -17.82 6.83 -29.61
N GLY A 582 -17.30 6.25 -30.67
CA GLY A 582 -16.99 6.99 -31.93
C GLY A 582 -15.67 7.74 -31.91
N ARG A 583 -14.83 7.48 -30.87
CA ARG A 583 -13.46 8.01 -30.79
C ARG A 583 -12.39 6.93 -31.03
N GLU A 584 -12.78 5.84 -31.68
CA GLU A 584 -11.86 4.78 -32.04
C GLU A 584 -10.75 5.31 -32.95
N SER A 585 -9.54 4.91 -32.67
CA SER A 585 -8.31 5.32 -33.38
C SER A 585 -7.20 4.29 -33.17
N PHE A 586 -6.04 4.53 -33.75
CA PHE A 586 -4.89 3.66 -33.52
C PHE A 586 -4.38 3.66 -32.07
N THR A 587 -4.71 4.68 -31.29
CA THR A 587 -4.42 4.76 -29.85
C THR A 587 -5.66 4.54 -28.97
N ASN A 588 -6.74 4.02 -29.54
CA ASN A 588 -7.99 3.77 -28.81
C ASN A 588 -8.87 2.78 -29.59
N TYR A 589 -8.59 1.50 -29.48
CA TYR A 589 -9.28 0.46 -30.24
C TYR A 589 -10.73 0.26 -29.79
N TRP A 590 -10.99 0.33 -28.48
CA TRP A 590 -12.31 0.09 -27.90
C TRP A 590 -12.59 0.94 -26.67
N ILE A 591 -13.85 0.95 -26.22
CA ILE A 591 -14.30 1.68 -25.04
C ILE A 591 -13.78 0.99 -23.77
N VAL A 592 -12.56 1.31 -23.37
CA VAL A 592 -11.92 0.85 -22.13
C VAL A 592 -11.35 2.04 -21.36
N PRO A 593 -11.14 1.93 -20.04
CA PRO A 593 -10.50 2.98 -19.25
C PRO A 593 -9.01 3.12 -19.62
N VAL A 594 -8.40 4.21 -19.21
CA VAL A 594 -6.98 4.47 -19.46
C VAL A 594 -6.10 3.32 -18.96
N ARG A 595 -6.36 2.81 -17.76
CA ARG A 595 -5.73 1.61 -17.21
C ARG A 595 -6.81 0.57 -17.00
N HIS A 596 -6.80 -0.49 -17.80
CA HIS A 596 -7.92 -1.44 -17.91
C HIS A 596 -7.79 -2.65 -16.98
N GLY A 597 -6.58 -2.95 -16.46
CA GLY A 597 -6.33 -4.09 -15.58
C GLY A 597 -6.62 -5.45 -16.24
N MET A 598 -6.26 -5.62 -17.50
CA MET A 598 -6.49 -6.84 -18.28
C MET A 598 -5.22 -7.25 -19.01
N THR A 599 -5.00 -8.56 -19.12
CA THR A 599 -3.94 -9.12 -19.97
C THR A 599 -4.33 -9.02 -21.45
N ILE A 600 -3.34 -9.18 -22.34
CA ILE A 600 -3.59 -9.15 -23.79
C ILE A 600 -4.54 -10.26 -24.24
N GLY A 601 -4.50 -11.43 -23.58
CA GLY A 601 -5.43 -12.54 -23.84
C GLY A 601 -6.86 -12.25 -23.36
N GLU A 602 -7.01 -11.55 -22.23
CA GLU A 602 -8.30 -11.11 -21.73
C GLU A 602 -8.92 -10.03 -22.62
N LEU A 603 -8.10 -9.06 -23.08
CA LEU A 603 -8.50 -8.06 -24.08
C LEU A 603 -8.94 -8.71 -25.40
N ALA A 604 -8.21 -9.72 -25.86
CA ALA A 604 -8.58 -10.46 -27.08
C ALA A 604 -9.99 -11.08 -26.97
N LYS A 605 -10.31 -11.70 -25.84
CA LYS A 605 -11.65 -12.27 -25.59
C LYS A 605 -12.73 -11.19 -25.56
N MET A 606 -12.45 -10.07 -24.88
CA MET A 606 -13.38 -8.96 -24.77
C MET A 606 -13.62 -8.30 -26.13
N PHE A 607 -12.57 -7.96 -26.87
CA PHE A 607 -12.71 -7.34 -28.20
C PHE A 607 -13.46 -8.25 -29.19
N ASN A 608 -13.11 -9.53 -29.19
CA ASN A 608 -13.77 -10.51 -30.08
C ASN A 608 -15.29 -10.57 -29.84
N THR A 609 -15.72 -10.48 -28.58
CA THR A 609 -17.15 -10.55 -28.19
C THR A 609 -17.85 -9.20 -28.32
N GLU A 610 -17.32 -8.16 -27.67
CA GLU A 610 -18.00 -6.85 -27.56
C GLU A 610 -18.10 -6.11 -28.90
N ARG A 611 -17.12 -6.33 -29.79
CA ARG A 611 -17.16 -5.78 -31.16
C ARG A 611 -17.86 -6.71 -32.18
N ASN A 612 -18.32 -7.89 -31.71
CA ASN A 612 -18.93 -8.92 -32.59
C ASN A 612 -18.02 -9.35 -33.74
N ILE A 613 -16.71 -9.47 -33.49
CA ILE A 613 -15.72 -9.86 -34.51
C ILE A 613 -15.91 -11.32 -34.93
N ASN A 614 -16.17 -12.17 -33.94
CA ASN A 614 -16.41 -13.62 -34.14
C ASN A 614 -15.22 -14.36 -34.77
N ALA A 615 -13.99 -13.94 -34.48
CA ALA A 615 -12.80 -14.68 -34.85
C ALA A 615 -12.75 -16.02 -34.12
N LYS A 616 -12.18 -17.03 -34.79
CA LYS A 616 -11.84 -18.30 -34.12
C LYS A 616 -10.63 -18.02 -33.22
N LEU A 617 -10.90 -17.78 -31.93
CA LEU A 617 -9.89 -17.35 -30.97
C LEU A 617 -9.56 -18.44 -29.97
N THR A 618 -8.28 -18.75 -29.85
CA THR A 618 -7.70 -19.56 -28.77
C THR A 618 -6.75 -18.68 -27.97
N VAL A 619 -6.91 -18.61 -26.66
CA VAL A 619 -5.94 -17.96 -25.76
C VAL A 619 -5.20 -19.04 -25.01
N VAL A 620 -3.88 -19.05 -25.11
CA VAL A 620 -2.99 -19.90 -24.30
C VAL A 620 -2.66 -19.12 -23.03
N PRO A 621 -3.23 -19.50 -21.89
CA PRO A 621 -3.09 -18.74 -20.66
C PRO A 621 -1.68 -18.92 -20.07
N MET A 622 -1.26 -17.96 -19.27
CA MET A 622 -0.09 -18.09 -18.41
C MET A 622 -0.34 -19.09 -17.27
N GLU A 623 0.72 -19.65 -16.76
CA GLU A 623 0.70 -20.37 -15.49
C GLU A 623 1.46 -19.59 -14.41
N GLY A 624 0.92 -19.61 -13.19
CA GLY A 624 1.58 -19.02 -12.04
C GLY A 624 1.42 -17.50 -11.89
N TRP A 625 0.83 -16.78 -12.82
CA TRP A 625 0.51 -15.35 -12.67
C TRP A 625 -0.79 -15.14 -11.89
N GLU A 626 -0.76 -14.21 -10.95
CA GLU A 626 -1.94 -13.72 -10.24
C GLU A 626 -2.23 -12.28 -10.63
N ARG A 627 -3.51 -11.93 -10.65
CA ARG A 627 -3.98 -10.61 -11.10
C ARG A 627 -3.29 -9.44 -10.38
N GLY A 628 -2.93 -9.63 -9.13
CA GLY A 628 -2.26 -8.63 -8.33
C GLY A 628 -0.76 -8.50 -8.59
N ASP A 629 -0.13 -9.35 -9.41
CA ASP A 629 1.31 -9.31 -9.67
C ASP A 629 1.70 -8.07 -10.49
N TRP A 630 2.72 -7.37 -10.03
CA TRP A 630 3.50 -6.46 -10.85
C TRP A 630 4.53 -7.26 -11.63
N PHE A 631 5.02 -6.74 -12.75
CA PHE A 631 5.94 -7.48 -13.62
C PHE A 631 7.18 -8.00 -12.88
N ASP A 632 7.75 -7.22 -11.96
CA ASP A 632 8.94 -7.58 -11.19
C ASP A 632 8.71 -8.69 -10.14
N SER A 633 7.46 -9.06 -9.85
CA SER A 633 7.12 -10.21 -9.01
C SER A 633 6.92 -11.50 -9.81
N THR A 634 6.92 -11.44 -11.14
CA THR A 634 6.71 -12.61 -12.00
C THR A 634 7.93 -13.52 -12.14
N GLY A 635 9.14 -12.99 -11.90
CA GLY A 635 10.41 -13.66 -12.16
C GLY A 635 10.86 -13.62 -13.63
N LEU A 636 10.08 -12.99 -14.52
CA LEU A 636 10.41 -12.80 -15.93
C LEU A 636 11.41 -11.65 -16.11
N GLU A 637 12.24 -11.75 -17.14
CA GLU A 637 13.14 -10.67 -17.53
C GLU A 637 12.36 -9.51 -18.17
N TRP A 638 12.66 -8.26 -17.72
CA TRP A 638 12.07 -7.07 -18.34
C TRP A 638 12.69 -6.79 -19.69
N VAL A 639 11.95 -7.04 -20.75
CA VAL A 639 12.31 -6.63 -22.11
C VAL A 639 11.53 -5.36 -22.44
N ASN A 640 12.22 -4.25 -22.70
CA ASN A 640 11.59 -2.94 -22.95
C ASN A 640 10.52 -3.03 -24.05
N PRO A 641 9.23 -2.82 -23.76
CA PRO A 641 8.17 -2.88 -24.78
C PRO A 641 8.34 -1.83 -25.87
N SER A 642 8.98 -0.71 -25.54
CA SER A 642 9.35 0.36 -26.48
C SER A 642 10.68 1.01 -26.09
N PRO A 643 11.34 1.79 -26.96
CA PRO A 643 12.56 2.51 -26.62
C PRO A 643 12.42 3.46 -25.42
N ASN A 644 11.20 3.90 -25.12
CA ASN A 644 10.90 4.85 -24.07
C ASN A 644 10.13 4.21 -22.88
N LEU A 645 10.09 2.89 -22.75
CA LEU A 645 9.51 2.19 -21.62
C LEU A 645 10.53 1.16 -21.10
N ARG A 646 11.46 1.62 -20.25
CA ARG A 646 12.69 0.90 -19.89
C ARG A 646 12.64 0.23 -18.53
N SER A 647 11.62 0.54 -17.73
CA SER A 647 11.47 0.04 -16.36
C SER A 647 10.00 -0.12 -15.96
N VAL A 648 9.76 -0.91 -14.92
CA VAL A 648 8.42 -1.03 -14.31
C VAL A 648 7.97 0.31 -13.71
N THR A 649 8.89 1.16 -13.25
CA THR A 649 8.55 2.50 -12.74
C THR A 649 8.00 3.39 -13.85
N GLU A 650 8.66 3.40 -15.02
CA GLU A 650 8.19 4.13 -16.18
C GLU A 650 6.82 3.59 -16.65
N ALA A 651 6.64 2.26 -16.66
CA ALA A 651 5.36 1.63 -16.98
C ALA A 651 4.25 2.03 -16.00
N ALA A 652 4.55 2.13 -14.69
CA ALA A 652 3.58 2.57 -13.70
C ALA A 652 3.14 4.04 -13.87
N LEU A 653 4.04 4.91 -14.30
CA LEU A 653 3.76 6.33 -14.54
C LEU A 653 3.12 6.59 -15.92
N TYR A 654 3.38 5.71 -16.88
CA TYR A 654 2.97 5.87 -18.28
C TYR A 654 1.46 6.12 -18.46
N PRO A 655 0.52 5.40 -17.83
CA PRO A 655 -0.91 5.64 -18.02
C PRO A 655 -1.36 7.07 -17.67
N GLY A 656 -0.61 7.75 -16.80
CA GLY A 656 -0.87 9.14 -16.41
C GLY A 656 -0.09 10.14 -17.24
N VAL A 657 1.23 10.01 -17.26
CA VAL A 657 2.11 11.02 -17.90
C VAL A 657 1.91 11.07 -19.41
N ALA A 658 1.61 9.94 -20.05
CA ALA A 658 1.33 9.90 -21.49
C ALA A 658 0.05 10.67 -21.89
N LEU A 659 -0.88 10.94 -20.96
CA LEU A 659 -2.06 11.75 -21.27
C LEU A 659 -1.70 13.16 -21.75
N ILE A 660 -0.56 13.72 -21.32
CA ILE A 660 -0.06 15.04 -21.75
C ILE A 660 0.98 14.95 -22.88
N GLU A 661 1.34 13.76 -23.32
CA GLU A 661 2.40 13.58 -24.34
C GLU A 661 2.08 14.25 -25.68
N GLY A 662 0.83 14.24 -26.10
CA GLY A 662 0.39 14.90 -27.34
C GLY A 662 0.49 16.42 -27.31
N THR A 663 0.75 17.03 -26.15
CA THR A 663 0.82 18.48 -25.95
C THR A 663 2.20 19.05 -26.29
N ASN A 664 2.40 20.34 -26.02
CA ASN A 664 3.72 21.00 -26.15
C ASN A 664 4.54 20.93 -24.83
N VAL A 665 4.55 19.76 -24.21
CA VAL A 665 5.37 19.49 -23.01
C VAL A 665 6.19 18.22 -23.28
N SER A 666 7.46 18.23 -22.92
CA SER A 666 8.28 17.03 -22.94
C SER A 666 7.91 16.14 -21.77
N VAL A 667 7.65 14.89 -22.05
CA VAL A 667 7.44 13.82 -21.04
C VAL A 667 8.73 12.99 -20.82
N GLY A 668 9.89 13.60 -21.07
CA GLY A 668 11.18 12.95 -20.85
C GLY A 668 11.64 12.00 -21.95
N ARG A 669 10.91 11.85 -23.07
CA ARG A 669 11.42 11.09 -24.23
C ARG A 669 12.76 11.67 -24.70
N GLY A 670 13.72 10.79 -25.00
CA GLY A 670 15.08 11.21 -25.34
C GLY A 670 15.95 11.56 -24.14
N THR A 671 15.53 11.20 -22.93
CA THR A 671 16.34 11.22 -21.71
C THR A 671 16.56 9.80 -21.21
N ASP A 672 17.31 9.65 -20.11
CA ASP A 672 17.53 8.33 -19.50
C ASP A 672 16.31 7.79 -18.73
N THR A 673 15.36 8.66 -18.35
CA THR A 673 14.16 8.35 -17.57
C THR A 673 12.89 8.94 -18.20
N PRO A 674 12.45 8.40 -19.35
CA PRO A 674 11.17 8.80 -19.95
C PRO A 674 10.01 8.59 -18.98
N PHE A 675 9.01 9.46 -19.05
CA PHE A 675 7.82 9.50 -18.18
C PHE A 675 8.06 9.79 -16.70
N GLU A 676 9.33 9.85 -16.25
CA GLU A 676 9.67 10.36 -14.93
C GLU A 676 9.96 11.88 -14.97
N LEU A 677 10.11 12.48 -16.14
CA LEU A 677 10.41 13.89 -16.36
C LEU A 677 9.28 14.57 -17.13
N VAL A 678 8.82 15.71 -16.62
CA VAL A 678 7.84 16.57 -17.29
C VAL A 678 8.37 17.99 -17.33
N GLY A 679 8.50 18.60 -18.53
CA GLY A 679 9.05 19.93 -18.63
C GLY A 679 8.92 20.60 -20.00
N ALA A 680 9.17 21.92 -20.01
CA ALA A 680 9.22 22.75 -21.21
C ALA A 680 10.13 23.96 -20.95
N PRO A 681 10.62 24.67 -22.01
CA PRO A 681 11.44 25.84 -21.82
C PRO A 681 10.77 27.00 -21.07
N TRP A 682 9.43 27.08 -21.10
CA TRP A 682 8.62 28.14 -20.49
C TRP A 682 8.17 27.82 -19.04
N ILE A 683 8.40 26.61 -18.54
CA ILE A 683 8.01 26.22 -17.17
C ILE A 683 9.00 26.80 -16.15
N LYS A 684 8.51 27.14 -14.96
CA LYS A 684 9.30 27.49 -13.79
C LYS A 684 9.31 26.30 -12.82
N SER A 685 10.39 25.52 -12.83
CA SER A 685 10.51 24.24 -12.12
C SER A 685 10.04 24.28 -10.66
N ARG A 686 10.49 25.31 -9.89
CA ARG A 686 10.15 25.44 -8.46
C ARG A 686 8.68 25.78 -8.24
N GLU A 687 8.08 26.59 -9.12
CA GLU A 687 6.66 26.97 -9.04
C GLU A 687 5.77 25.75 -9.30
N LEU A 688 6.06 24.99 -10.37
CA LEU A 688 5.33 23.78 -10.71
C LEU A 688 5.47 22.71 -9.60
N ALA A 689 6.69 22.44 -9.13
CA ALA A 689 6.93 21.48 -8.08
C ALA A 689 6.23 21.87 -6.76
N ALA A 690 6.29 23.14 -6.37
CA ALA A 690 5.61 23.60 -5.16
C ALA A 690 4.09 23.47 -5.27
N TYR A 691 3.51 23.78 -6.43
CA TYR A 691 2.08 23.63 -6.69
C TYR A 691 1.66 22.16 -6.59
N LEU A 692 2.32 21.26 -7.33
CA LEU A 692 1.99 19.83 -7.37
C LEU A 692 2.18 19.15 -6.01
N ASN A 693 3.28 19.46 -5.30
CA ASN A 693 3.48 18.93 -3.94
C ASN A 693 2.43 19.48 -2.96
N GLY A 694 1.98 20.74 -3.14
CA GLY A 694 0.90 21.33 -2.36
C GLY A 694 -0.47 20.71 -2.62
N ARG A 695 -0.64 20.04 -3.76
CA ARG A 695 -1.86 19.25 -4.04
C ARG A 695 -1.96 17.98 -3.20
N GLY A 696 -0.85 17.46 -2.68
CA GLY A 696 -0.85 16.23 -1.89
C GLY A 696 -1.28 15.00 -2.70
N ILE A 697 -0.80 14.91 -3.95
CA ILE A 697 -1.06 13.77 -4.84
C ILE A 697 -0.48 12.51 -4.19
N ALA A 698 -1.31 11.48 -4.05
CA ALA A 698 -0.89 10.24 -3.41
C ALA A 698 0.26 9.58 -4.19
N ALA A 699 1.18 8.96 -3.45
CA ALA A 699 2.24 8.12 -3.98
C ALA A 699 3.25 8.80 -4.94
N ALA A 700 3.16 10.11 -5.16
CA ALA A 700 4.06 10.87 -6.01
C ALA A 700 4.68 12.07 -5.29
N ARG A 701 5.94 12.39 -5.65
CA ARG A 701 6.64 13.61 -5.25
C ARG A 701 7.22 14.27 -6.48
N PHE A 702 7.30 15.60 -6.47
CA PHE A 702 7.76 16.40 -7.60
C PHE A 702 8.99 17.20 -7.21
N VAL A 703 10.13 16.87 -7.84
CA VAL A 703 11.40 17.52 -7.58
C VAL A 703 11.70 18.50 -8.72
N PRO A 704 11.95 19.78 -8.45
CA PRO A 704 12.33 20.73 -9.49
C PRO A 704 13.58 20.25 -10.23
N THR A 705 13.53 20.23 -11.57
CA THR A 705 14.66 19.76 -12.38
C THR A 705 14.81 20.58 -13.67
N THR A 706 15.94 20.40 -14.35
CA THR A 706 16.22 20.82 -15.71
C THR A 706 16.80 19.65 -16.47
N PHE A 707 16.42 19.51 -17.74
CA PHE A 707 16.92 18.45 -18.62
C PHE A 707 16.88 18.89 -20.08
N THR A 708 17.65 18.20 -20.92
CA THR A 708 17.67 18.47 -22.36
C THR A 708 17.40 17.16 -23.10
N PRO A 709 16.19 16.97 -23.67
CA PRO A 709 15.88 15.75 -24.40
C PRO A 709 16.71 15.68 -25.69
N THR A 710 17.09 14.48 -26.10
CA THR A 710 17.83 14.23 -27.35
C THR A 710 16.91 13.91 -28.54
N SER A 711 15.63 13.66 -28.27
CA SER A 711 14.61 13.38 -29.28
C SER A 711 13.24 13.92 -28.85
N SER A 712 12.21 13.86 -29.72
CA SER A 712 10.84 14.26 -29.49
C SER A 712 10.69 15.78 -29.23
N VAL A 713 9.71 16.18 -28.44
CA VAL A 713 9.40 17.60 -28.16
C VAL A 713 10.56 18.28 -27.45
N TYR A 714 11.03 19.44 -27.96
CA TYR A 714 12.17 20.20 -27.47
C TYR A 714 13.54 19.50 -27.58
N SER A 715 13.71 18.58 -28.55
CA SER A 715 15.02 17.96 -28.79
C SER A 715 16.14 19.02 -28.90
N GLY A 716 17.20 18.85 -28.10
CA GLY A 716 18.34 19.76 -28.02
C GLY A 716 18.10 21.10 -27.32
N GLN A 717 16.91 21.32 -26.73
CA GLN A 717 16.59 22.52 -25.97
C GLN A 717 16.52 22.22 -24.46
N GLU A 718 16.99 23.13 -23.64
CA GLU A 718 16.86 23.01 -22.19
C GLU A 718 15.40 23.18 -21.78
N CYS A 719 14.88 22.20 -21.08
CA CYS A 719 13.56 22.20 -20.47
C CYS A 719 13.68 22.36 -18.96
N HIS A 720 12.79 23.16 -18.40
CA HIS A 720 12.59 23.30 -16.96
C HIS A 720 11.32 22.56 -16.57
N GLY A 721 11.30 21.90 -15.41
CA GLY A 721 10.13 21.13 -15.02
C GLY A 721 10.31 20.36 -13.73
N VAL A 722 9.71 19.19 -13.66
CA VAL A 722 9.73 18.33 -12.49
C VAL A 722 10.21 16.92 -12.86
N ASN A 723 10.94 16.32 -11.91
CA ASN A 723 11.15 14.88 -11.85
C ASN A 723 10.07 14.30 -10.92
N LEU A 724 9.34 13.32 -11.42
CA LEU A 724 8.33 12.56 -10.68
C LEU A 724 9.03 11.43 -9.93
N VAL A 725 8.95 11.46 -8.62
CA VAL A 725 9.46 10.38 -7.76
C VAL A 725 8.26 9.56 -7.31
N LEU A 726 8.15 8.34 -7.80
CA LEU A 726 7.15 7.38 -7.38
C LEU A 726 7.54 6.86 -5.99
N THR A 727 6.71 7.13 -4.98
CA THR A 727 6.98 6.73 -3.59
C THR A 727 6.25 5.44 -3.22
N ASP A 728 5.15 5.15 -3.91
CA ASP A 728 4.37 3.92 -3.75
C ASP A 728 3.54 3.65 -5.02
N ARG A 729 3.91 2.61 -5.76
CA ARG A 729 3.22 2.24 -7.02
C ARG A 729 1.80 1.74 -6.81
N ASN A 730 1.47 1.21 -5.62
CA ASN A 730 0.14 0.68 -5.32
C ASN A 730 -0.84 1.76 -4.87
N GLY A 731 -0.33 2.84 -4.30
CA GLY A 731 -1.12 4.02 -3.97
C GLY A 731 -1.29 5.01 -5.12
N LEU A 732 -0.70 4.73 -6.30
CA LEU A 732 -0.76 5.63 -7.44
C LEU A 732 -2.03 5.41 -8.27
N ASP A 733 -2.87 6.44 -8.39
CA ASP A 733 -3.79 6.57 -9.51
C ASP A 733 -3.08 7.33 -10.63
N ALA A 734 -2.50 6.57 -11.58
CA ALA A 734 -1.70 7.18 -12.64
C ALA A 734 -2.53 8.09 -13.57
N PRO A 735 -3.73 7.75 -14.03
CA PRO A 735 -4.58 8.67 -14.77
C PRO A 735 -4.98 9.93 -13.98
N GLU A 736 -5.28 9.84 -12.69
CA GLU A 736 -5.52 11.02 -11.84
C GLU A 736 -4.27 11.92 -11.79
N LEU A 737 -3.08 11.33 -11.63
CA LEU A 737 -1.82 12.06 -11.73
C LEU A 737 -1.70 12.81 -13.07
N GLY A 738 -2.09 12.18 -14.18
CA GLY A 738 -2.05 12.79 -15.51
C GLY A 738 -2.93 14.04 -15.63
N ILE A 739 -4.15 13.99 -15.11
CA ILE A 739 -5.05 15.16 -15.10
C ILE A 739 -4.63 16.22 -14.07
N GLU A 740 -4.01 15.84 -12.96
CA GLU A 740 -3.40 16.78 -12.01
C GLU A 740 -2.24 17.56 -12.67
N LEU A 741 -1.39 16.87 -13.45
CA LEU A 741 -0.35 17.53 -14.25
C LEU A 741 -0.93 18.46 -15.27
N ALA A 742 -1.93 18.04 -16.05
CA ALA A 742 -2.60 18.87 -17.05
C ALA A 742 -3.28 20.08 -16.41
N GLY A 743 -4.01 19.90 -15.32
CA GLY A 743 -4.67 20.99 -14.59
C GLY A 743 -3.67 21.98 -13.99
N ALA A 744 -2.53 21.51 -13.45
CA ALA A 744 -1.45 22.37 -12.95
C ALA A 744 -0.83 23.21 -14.07
N LEU A 745 -0.52 22.60 -15.21
CA LEU A 745 0.05 23.27 -16.37
C LEU A 745 -0.93 24.29 -16.95
N HIS A 746 -2.20 23.92 -17.08
CA HIS A 746 -3.25 24.82 -17.58
C HIS A 746 -3.47 26.02 -16.63
N LYS A 747 -3.44 25.79 -15.33
CA LYS A 747 -3.63 26.84 -14.32
C LYS A 747 -2.46 27.80 -14.21
N LEU A 748 -1.23 27.29 -14.24
CA LEU A 748 -0.03 28.11 -14.02
C LEU A 748 0.49 28.76 -15.31
N TYR A 749 0.25 28.12 -16.48
CA TYR A 749 0.85 28.50 -17.76
C TYR A 749 -0.18 28.49 -18.91
N ALA A 750 -1.39 28.97 -18.66
CA ALA A 750 -2.50 28.93 -19.64
C ALA A 750 -2.17 29.56 -21.01
N SER A 751 -1.27 30.55 -21.07
CA SER A 751 -0.84 31.20 -22.34
C SER A 751 0.12 30.33 -23.16
N ASP A 752 0.84 29.43 -22.52
CA ASP A 752 1.93 28.66 -23.13
C ASP A 752 1.55 27.21 -23.35
N PHE A 753 0.77 26.60 -22.43
CA PHE A 753 0.34 25.20 -22.47
C PHE A 753 -0.80 24.99 -23.48
N LYS A 754 -0.59 24.07 -24.41
CA LYS A 754 -1.57 23.71 -25.46
C LYS A 754 -2.38 22.49 -25.06
N ILE A 755 -3.30 22.67 -24.12
CA ILE A 755 -4.13 21.60 -23.56
C ILE A 755 -5.02 20.92 -24.61
N GLU A 756 -5.41 21.62 -25.68
CA GLU A 756 -6.29 21.12 -26.74
C GLU A 756 -5.75 19.87 -27.43
N LYS A 757 -4.44 19.67 -27.42
CA LYS A 757 -3.78 18.51 -28.02
C LYS A 757 -3.91 17.23 -27.17
N MET A 758 -4.33 17.36 -25.93
CA MET A 758 -4.55 16.20 -25.04
C MET A 758 -5.80 15.40 -25.42
N SER A 759 -6.77 16.03 -26.10
CA SER A 759 -8.10 15.45 -26.37
C SER A 759 -8.06 14.14 -27.14
N GLN A 760 -7.04 13.91 -27.97
CA GLN A 760 -6.93 12.69 -28.78
C GLN A 760 -6.57 11.46 -27.92
N ILE A 761 -5.57 11.57 -27.06
CA ILE A 761 -5.12 10.46 -26.18
C ILE A 761 -6.14 10.24 -25.06
N LEU A 762 -6.67 11.33 -24.48
CA LEU A 762 -7.69 11.26 -23.45
C LEU A 762 -8.97 10.59 -23.96
N ALA A 763 -9.37 10.85 -25.21
CA ALA A 763 -10.52 10.28 -25.90
C ALA A 763 -11.85 10.36 -25.11
N ASN A 764 -11.96 11.26 -24.14
CA ASN A 764 -13.15 11.53 -23.31
C ASN A 764 -13.45 13.03 -23.30
N GLN A 765 -14.59 13.41 -23.90
CA GLN A 765 -14.92 14.82 -24.08
C GLN A 765 -15.31 15.52 -22.78
N SER A 766 -16.05 14.84 -21.91
CA SER A 766 -16.52 15.44 -20.64
C SER A 766 -15.34 15.77 -19.71
N VAL A 767 -14.38 14.86 -19.59
CA VAL A 767 -13.14 15.07 -18.82
C VAL A 767 -12.31 16.19 -19.44
N PHE A 768 -12.20 16.23 -20.77
CA PHE A 768 -11.48 17.29 -21.47
C PHE A 768 -12.10 18.66 -21.23
N ASP A 769 -13.43 18.79 -21.36
CA ASP A 769 -14.15 20.04 -21.17
C ASP A 769 -14.03 20.54 -19.71
N ALA A 770 -14.11 19.63 -18.73
CA ALA A 770 -13.94 19.97 -17.32
C ALA A 770 -12.51 20.47 -17.02
N LEU A 771 -11.49 19.83 -17.60
CA LEU A 771 -10.09 20.30 -17.49
C LEU A 771 -9.90 21.70 -18.10
N VAL A 772 -10.44 21.94 -19.28
CA VAL A 772 -10.38 23.26 -19.95
C VAL A 772 -11.13 24.32 -19.15
N ALA A 773 -12.24 23.95 -18.52
CA ALA A 773 -13.00 24.81 -17.63
C ALA A 773 -12.27 25.14 -16.32
N GLY A 774 -11.16 24.42 -16.01
CA GLY A 774 -10.36 24.61 -14.80
C GLY A 774 -10.99 23.99 -13.56
N GLU A 775 -11.83 22.95 -13.74
CA GLU A 775 -12.39 22.20 -12.62
C GLU A 775 -11.28 21.46 -11.87
N ASP A 776 -11.52 21.18 -10.60
CA ASP A 776 -10.53 20.46 -9.77
C ASP A 776 -10.32 19.03 -10.28
N PRO A 777 -9.07 18.62 -10.62
CA PRO A 777 -8.78 17.28 -11.13
C PRO A 777 -9.32 16.14 -10.28
N ARG A 778 -9.34 16.29 -8.94
CA ARG A 778 -9.89 15.27 -8.04
C ARG A 778 -11.39 15.10 -8.21
N ARG A 779 -12.11 16.20 -8.44
CA ARG A 779 -13.53 16.12 -8.74
C ARG A 779 -13.77 15.44 -10.07
N ILE A 780 -13.00 15.78 -11.09
CA ILE A 780 -13.05 15.12 -12.39
C ILE A 780 -12.81 13.61 -12.25
N ALA A 781 -11.83 13.23 -11.40
CA ALA A 781 -11.56 11.82 -11.12
C ALA A 781 -12.70 11.10 -10.38
N GLN A 782 -13.47 11.80 -9.57
CA GLN A 782 -14.67 11.26 -8.95
C GLN A 782 -15.82 11.07 -9.97
N ASP A 783 -15.93 11.99 -10.93
CA ASP A 783 -17.04 11.99 -11.89
C ASP A 783 -16.98 10.79 -12.88
N TRP A 784 -15.81 10.21 -13.15
CA TRP A 784 -15.69 9.02 -13.99
C TRP A 784 -15.87 7.68 -13.26
N GLN A 785 -15.93 7.64 -11.92
CA GLN A 785 -16.05 6.39 -11.16
C GLN A 785 -17.27 5.51 -11.55
N PRO A 786 -18.47 6.07 -11.81
CA PRO A 786 -19.60 5.27 -12.23
C PRO A 786 -19.38 4.52 -13.56
N ASP A 787 -18.56 5.06 -14.46
CA ASP A 787 -18.26 4.41 -15.74
C ASP A 787 -17.19 3.32 -15.57
N LEU A 788 -16.25 3.49 -14.63
CA LEU A 788 -15.33 2.41 -14.21
C LEU A 788 -16.10 1.22 -13.63
N GLU A 789 -17.05 1.45 -12.73
CA GLU A 789 -17.88 0.39 -12.16
C GLU A 789 -18.70 -0.37 -13.23
N LYS A 790 -19.12 0.30 -14.29
CA LYS A 790 -19.78 -0.36 -15.42
C LYS A 790 -18.79 -1.21 -16.22
N PHE A 791 -17.60 -0.66 -16.49
CA PHE A 791 -16.56 -1.38 -17.21
C PHE A 791 -16.09 -2.62 -16.44
N GLU A 792 -15.88 -2.53 -15.12
CA GLU A 792 -15.49 -3.67 -14.29
C GLU A 792 -16.47 -4.84 -14.40
N LYS A 793 -17.77 -4.55 -14.41
CA LYS A 793 -18.82 -5.58 -14.59
C LYS A 793 -18.75 -6.26 -15.97
N VAL A 794 -18.34 -5.52 -17.00
CA VAL A 794 -18.14 -6.09 -18.34
C VAL A 794 -16.84 -6.89 -18.36
N ARG A 795 -15.74 -6.32 -17.83
CA ARG A 795 -14.42 -6.91 -17.74
C ARG A 795 -14.46 -8.29 -17.07
N ASP A 796 -15.19 -8.41 -15.95
CA ASP A 796 -15.26 -9.63 -15.13
C ASP A 796 -15.76 -10.86 -15.92
N ASN A 797 -16.45 -10.68 -17.06
CA ASN A 797 -16.88 -11.77 -17.91
C ASN A 797 -15.73 -12.36 -18.75
N TYR A 798 -14.60 -11.65 -18.86
CA TYR A 798 -13.49 -12.00 -19.75
C TYR A 798 -12.23 -12.38 -19.00
N LEU A 799 -12.19 -12.22 -17.68
CA LEU A 799 -11.03 -12.52 -16.86
C LEU A 799 -10.68 -14.01 -16.93
N ILE A 800 -9.40 -14.28 -17.07
CA ILE A 800 -8.81 -15.64 -17.11
C ILE A 800 -8.20 -15.96 -15.75
N TYR A 801 -7.59 -14.97 -15.13
CA TYR A 801 -6.87 -15.09 -13.86
C TYR A 801 -7.66 -14.47 -12.71
N LYS A 802 -7.47 -15.01 -11.50
CA LYS A 802 -8.15 -14.58 -10.27
C LYS A 802 -7.32 -13.59 -9.47
#